data_d752a966f8378eb02cf2ba6b85f9e789
#
_entry.id   d752a966f8378eb02cf2ba6b85f9e789
#
_cell.length_a   1.000
_cell.length_b   1.000
_cell.length_c   1.000
_cell.angle_alpha   90.00
_cell.angle_beta   90.00
_cell.angle_gamma   90.00
#
_symmetry.space_group_name_H-M   'P 1'
#
loop_
_entity.id
_entity.type
_entity.pdbx_description
1 polymer ?
#
loop_
_entity_poly.entity_id
_entity_poly.type
_entity_poly.pdbx_seq_one_letter_code
_entity_poly.pdbx_strand_id
1 'polypeptide(L)'
;LKENSIKVLVGLGVDQGLYGLYEYAQEHSSRKDMEEDFCESLARAFVAEELDRPEVWEQVKFFLRLLEENKLVIRKTRKPNHSKLYIFKREDDVLPALFITGSSNLTRAGLEEQHEFNVELKDWGIEEAEAFFDELWRNAVSLNPDVIVRTFRERTFFRSMTPFQAWAYLVNLYLNSYSGKEDGTVAELIKASGFIPYSYQLEAVSQAVKTCQMHGGVILADVVGLGKTVVACAVARKLGGRGIVICPPHLVGDINGNYGWTKYLRNFSLRDEFEVFSTGNLDGALEYVRKHEDEVQVVIVDEAHRFRNERTSSHQNLQAICRGRKVLLLTATPFNNRPSDIYALLKLFTPPGNSSILLEKDLKGKFEAYQKSFENCSYILRYYSSVQEDKRVRAKRLYEQEFGGDDVNPERVKDRLRRIAKEIRGILEPVVIRRNRLDLKHYEEKIDMPRVMDPIEWFYELTNSQMEFYDKVINTFQSFEEGGSFTGALYYPAHYLKEKPEEFERLYQRNLYDFMRRLLVKRFESSFRAFRDSLDNFRETHEKILEFVKDRHVFVLDRSLLKKLLKGEEELEGLAEDYGDYRKIYRIGELNQDFLKDIQRDKELFESLMEEFDMLELGDDDPKLKRLVLGLEELLKDRKVVIFTEYLDTARYLGDALEKFFPGMVLKGYENLEGKIRTIYRNFDASAESWDDQYKILVATDRLSEGFNLNRAGAVINYDIPWNPVRVIQRVGRINRIGKKVYEEIYIINFFPTERGADIVKSREIAQQKLFMIHRVLGEDSKLLSPEEEPQPSRLYRRINASYEDVERLTEGESLITRLREEWRRIEKACPNIRKEIEKMPQRIKVAKAGEENSLIVFIKRGEDIFVSYVNYENPEPASVGFEEVLELVREDNPQKKSLPLSSSFWEHYSRAMRKRRTGGCRGRLEEQARNLLKSLIGREEFVEHHDFLRDLIEDISTYCTLSEYTLSLIKSWNGLKTEDLKRRIEELKALLGKDFLKKIKERKDPTEEVIIAIENIQHAGD
;
A
#
# COMPACT_ATOMS: atom_id res chain seq x y z
N LEU A 1 59.47 12.94 6.16
CA LEU A 1 58.93 14.09 5.37
C LEU A 1 58.91 15.40 6.17
N LYS A 2 59.93 15.71 7.01
CA LYS A 2 59.92 16.97 7.78
C LYS A 2 60.38 18.20 6.97
N GLU A 3 61.08 18.04 5.86
CA GLU A 3 61.54 19.16 5.00
C GLU A 3 61.40 18.95 3.50
N ASN A 4 60.83 17.84 3.06
CA ASN A 4 60.75 17.51 1.63
C ASN A 4 59.37 17.78 1.02
N SER A 5 59.31 18.62 0.01
CA SER A 5 58.11 18.86 -0.78
C SER A 5 57.99 17.88 -1.96
N ILE A 6 56.79 17.33 -2.18
CA ILE A 6 56.45 16.56 -3.38
C ILE A 6 56.05 17.54 -4.49
N LYS A 7 56.73 17.53 -5.62
CA LYS A 7 56.39 18.34 -6.79
C LYS A 7 55.69 17.44 -7.84
N VAL A 8 54.47 17.82 -8.22
CA VAL A 8 53.69 17.08 -9.24
C VAL A 8 53.37 18.00 -10.41
N LEU A 9 53.77 17.56 -11.59
CA LEU A 9 53.47 18.24 -12.85
C LEU A 9 52.38 17.46 -13.59
N VAL A 10 51.23 18.09 -13.74
CA VAL A 10 50.08 17.48 -14.39
C VAL A 10 50.09 17.86 -15.87
N GLY A 11 50.16 16.85 -16.75
CA GLY A 11 49.96 16.99 -18.18
C GLY A 11 48.48 17.10 -18.52
N LEU A 12 48.17 17.48 -19.74
CA LEU A 12 46.82 17.58 -20.25
C LEU A 12 46.43 16.27 -20.95
N GLY A 13 45.31 15.66 -20.54
CA GLY A 13 44.65 14.62 -21.31
C GLY A 13 43.88 15.27 -22.47
N VAL A 14 44.15 14.84 -23.69
CA VAL A 14 43.46 15.37 -24.89
C VAL A 14 42.74 14.22 -25.59
N ASP A 15 41.49 14.43 -25.90
CA ASP A 15 40.69 13.53 -26.72
C ASP A 15 41.18 13.67 -28.20
N GLN A 16 41.57 12.56 -28.82
CA GLN A 16 42.30 12.53 -30.13
C GLN A 16 41.57 13.25 -31.26
N GLY A 17 40.25 13.54 -31.17
CA GLY A 17 39.48 14.20 -32.22
C GLY A 17 39.49 15.73 -32.25
N LEU A 18 40.04 16.40 -31.23
CA LEU A 18 39.99 17.87 -31.07
C LEU A 18 41.33 18.53 -30.81
N TYR A 19 42.43 17.84 -31.14
CA TYR A 19 43.79 18.19 -30.78
C TYR A 19 44.17 19.65 -31.11
N GLY A 20 43.98 20.10 -32.33
CA GLY A 20 44.42 21.42 -32.80
C GLY A 20 43.62 22.60 -32.22
N LEU A 21 42.32 22.43 -32.00
CA LEU A 21 41.44 23.42 -31.36
C LEU A 21 41.72 23.55 -29.88
N TYR A 22 42.10 22.44 -29.27
CA TYR A 22 42.38 22.37 -27.83
C TYR A 22 43.75 23.03 -27.51
N GLU A 23 44.81 22.82 -28.35
CA GLU A 23 46.09 23.49 -28.21
C GLU A 23 45.93 25.01 -28.34
N TYR A 24 45.19 25.51 -29.33
CA TYR A 24 44.97 26.94 -29.51
C TYR A 24 44.20 27.56 -28.36
N ALA A 25 43.16 26.89 -27.86
CA ALA A 25 42.41 27.38 -26.72
C ALA A 25 43.23 27.47 -25.44
N GLN A 26 44.20 26.58 -25.23
CA GLN A 26 45.01 26.54 -24.01
C GLN A 26 46.19 27.50 -24.00
N GLU A 27 46.81 27.77 -25.15
CA GLU A 27 47.87 28.80 -25.25
C GLU A 27 47.35 30.19 -24.85
N HIS A 28 46.03 30.41 -24.97
CA HIS A 28 45.38 31.69 -24.70
C HIS A 28 44.56 31.68 -23.40
N SER A 29 44.49 30.56 -22.67
CA SER A 29 43.73 30.46 -21.43
C SER A 29 44.40 31.17 -20.25
N SER A 30 43.64 31.90 -19.46
CA SER A 30 44.11 32.54 -18.26
C SER A 30 44.51 31.49 -17.20
N ARG A 31 45.38 31.87 -16.26
CA ARG A 31 45.69 31.03 -15.07
C ARG A 31 44.41 30.54 -14.36
N LYS A 32 43.41 31.39 -14.25
CA LYS A 32 42.15 31.10 -13.58
C LYS A 32 41.33 30.04 -14.32
N ASP A 33 41.28 30.14 -15.65
CA ASP A 33 40.56 29.17 -16.48
C ASP A 33 41.19 27.78 -16.38
N MET A 34 42.49 27.70 -16.37
CA MET A 34 43.23 26.44 -16.25
C MET A 34 43.05 25.78 -14.88
N GLU A 35 42.94 26.56 -13.83
CA GLU A 35 42.67 26.12 -12.48
C GLU A 35 41.24 25.63 -12.30
N GLU A 36 40.25 26.36 -12.88
CA GLU A 36 38.85 25.97 -12.90
C GLU A 36 38.64 24.65 -13.67
N ASP A 37 39.23 24.50 -14.86
CA ASP A 37 39.15 23.25 -15.66
C ASP A 37 39.74 22.04 -14.90
N PHE A 38 40.92 22.24 -14.24
CA PHE A 38 41.50 21.18 -13.46
C PHE A 38 40.64 20.75 -12.30
N CYS A 39 40.09 21.71 -11.55
CA CYS A 39 39.21 21.47 -10.45
C CYS A 39 37.88 20.81 -10.88
N GLU A 40 37.36 21.21 -12.03
CA GLU A 40 36.14 20.58 -12.61
C GLU A 40 36.39 19.12 -13.03
N SER A 41 37.57 18.87 -13.63
CA SER A 41 37.95 17.50 -14.03
C SER A 41 38.13 16.61 -12.79
N LEU A 42 38.75 17.12 -11.73
CA LEU A 42 38.83 16.42 -10.43
C LEU A 42 37.47 16.14 -9.85
N ALA A 43 36.59 17.13 -9.80
CA ALA A 43 35.25 16.97 -9.25
C ALA A 43 34.43 15.89 -10.01
N ARG A 44 34.52 15.88 -11.35
CA ARG A 44 33.87 14.85 -12.19
C ARG A 44 34.48 13.46 -11.96
N ALA A 45 35.78 13.33 -11.82
CA ALA A 45 36.43 12.04 -11.55
C ALA A 45 35.96 11.42 -10.23
N PHE A 46 35.78 12.23 -9.17
CA PHE A 46 35.36 11.78 -7.85
C PHE A 46 33.82 11.65 -7.70
N VAL A 47 33.07 11.63 -8.78
CA VAL A 47 31.66 11.21 -8.81
C VAL A 47 31.53 9.70 -9.10
N ALA A 48 32.58 9.05 -9.63
CA ALA A 48 32.55 7.64 -10.01
C ALA A 48 32.35 6.70 -8.81
N GLU A 49 31.51 5.68 -8.98
CA GLU A 49 31.18 4.71 -7.92
C GLU A 49 32.38 3.89 -7.47
N GLU A 50 33.27 3.58 -8.41
CA GLU A 50 34.47 2.80 -8.17
C GLU A 50 35.45 3.46 -7.17
N LEU A 51 35.35 4.79 -7.01
CA LEU A 51 36.17 5.57 -6.08
C LEU A 51 35.56 5.67 -4.67
N ASP A 52 34.33 5.24 -4.46
CA ASP A 52 33.67 5.25 -3.16
C ASP A 52 34.08 4.03 -2.31
N ARG A 53 35.35 3.98 -1.91
CA ARG A 53 36.02 2.90 -1.18
C ARG A 53 36.84 3.42 -0.03
N PRO A 54 37.04 2.63 1.04
CA PRO A 54 37.82 3.05 2.22
C PRO A 54 39.27 3.45 1.87
N GLU A 55 39.91 2.73 0.94
CA GLU A 55 41.26 2.99 0.53
C GLU A 55 41.38 4.36 -0.15
N VAL A 56 40.49 4.67 -1.06
CA VAL A 56 40.46 5.98 -1.74
C VAL A 56 40.13 7.10 -0.77
N TRP A 57 39.25 6.85 0.19
CA TRP A 57 38.88 7.82 1.23
C TRP A 57 40.13 8.23 2.07
N GLU A 58 40.91 7.27 2.52
CA GLU A 58 42.11 7.54 3.30
C GLU A 58 43.22 8.17 2.42
N GLN A 59 43.38 7.74 1.17
CA GLN A 59 44.33 8.35 0.23
C GLN A 59 44.02 9.81 -0.03
N VAL A 60 42.73 10.16 -0.25
CA VAL A 60 42.32 11.56 -0.46
C VAL A 60 42.53 12.39 0.79
N LYS A 61 42.22 11.90 1.98
CA LYS A 61 42.51 12.60 3.23
C LYS A 61 44.00 12.89 3.37
N PHE A 62 44.84 11.92 3.05
CA PHE A 62 46.27 12.09 3.05
C PHE A 62 46.75 13.12 2.01
N PHE A 63 46.20 13.05 0.80
CA PHE A 63 46.47 14.00 -0.28
C PHE A 63 46.07 15.44 0.11
N LEU A 64 44.91 15.65 0.67
CA LEU A 64 44.44 16.97 1.14
C LEU A 64 45.34 17.51 2.26
N ARG A 65 45.77 16.65 3.20
CA ARG A 65 46.70 17.04 4.28
C ARG A 65 48.03 17.52 3.71
N LEU A 66 48.58 16.83 2.71
CA LEU A 66 49.85 17.25 2.08
C LEU A 66 49.71 18.61 1.36
N LEU A 67 48.53 18.88 0.76
CA LEU A 67 48.28 20.21 0.18
C LEU A 67 48.15 21.30 1.22
N GLU A 68 47.41 21.06 2.31
CA GLU A 68 47.22 22.02 3.43
C GLU A 68 48.53 22.31 4.18
N GLU A 69 49.40 21.32 4.31
CA GLU A 69 50.73 21.48 4.91
C GLU A 69 51.76 22.05 3.93
N ASN A 70 51.36 22.41 2.70
CA ASN A 70 52.28 22.85 1.61
C ASN A 70 53.40 21.85 1.31
N LYS A 71 53.22 20.58 1.64
CA LYS A 71 54.18 19.49 1.32
C LYS A 71 53.97 18.92 -0.10
N LEU A 72 52.85 19.22 -0.71
CA LEU A 72 52.53 18.86 -2.10
C LEU A 72 52.28 20.11 -2.89
N VAL A 73 53.05 20.32 -3.97
CA VAL A 73 52.87 21.44 -4.89
C VAL A 73 52.52 20.88 -6.26
N ILE A 74 51.41 21.33 -6.83
CA ILE A 74 50.89 20.88 -8.13
C ILE A 74 50.98 22.04 -9.13
N ARG A 75 51.59 21.77 -10.30
CA ARG A 75 51.59 22.67 -11.45
C ARG A 75 50.99 21.97 -12.69
N LYS A 76 50.32 22.74 -13.54
CA LYS A 76 49.71 22.27 -14.80
C LYS A 76 50.54 22.79 -15.99
N THR A 77 50.93 21.91 -16.89
CA THR A 77 51.68 22.32 -18.10
C THR A 77 50.76 23.12 -19.03
N ARG A 78 51.33 24.11 -19.75
CA ARG A 78 50.60 24.89 -20.76
C ARG A 78 50.38 24.13 -22.06
N LYS A 79 51.28 23.20 -22.36
CA LYS A 79 51.17 22.31 -23.51
C LYS A 79 50.92 20.88 -23.06
N PRO A 80 50.28 20.04 -23.90
CA PRO A 80 50.09 18.63 -23.59
C PRO A 80 51.42 17.96 -23.26
N ASN A 81 51.49 17.22 -22.19
CA ASN A 81 52.68 16.48 -21.76
C ASN A 81 52.32 15.05 -21.42
N HIS A 82 52.89 14.08 -22.12
CA HIS A 82 52.70 12.64 -21.93
C HIS A 82 53.91 11.94 -21.32
N SER A 83 54.95 12.69 -20.95
CA SER A 83 56.14 12.09 -20.31
C SER A 83 55.79 11.50 -18.94
N LYS A 84 56.24 10.29 -18.69
CA LYS A 84 56.16 9.57 -17.42
C LYS A 84 57.54 9.56 -16.81
N LEU A 85 57.83 10.53 -15.96
CA LEU A 85 59.12 10.70 -15.31
C LEU A 85 58.90 10.83 -13.82
N TYR A 86 59.48 9.96 -13.05
CA TYR A 86 59.43 9.91 -11.59
C TYR A 86 60.84 10.04 -11.06
N ILE A 87 61.15 11.12 -10.34
CA ILE A 87 62.50 11.41 -9.77
C ILE A 87 62.39 11.30 -8.25
N PHE A 88 63.19 10.45 -7.67
CA PHE A 88 63.27 10.22 -6.23
C PHE A 88 64.64 10.69 -5.69
N LYS A 89 64.64 11.69 -4.82
CA LYS A 89 65.81 12.12 -4.09
C LYS A 89 65.81 11.47 -2.72
N ARG A 90 67.00 11.00 -2.28
CA ARG A 90 67.24 10.29 -1.02
C ARG A 90 68.33 10.97 -0.23
N GLU A 91 68.23 10.85 1.08
CA GLU A 91 69.32 11.25 1.99
C GLU A 91 70.34 10.07 2.17
N ASP A 92 70.79 9.51 1.07
CA ASP A 92 71.65 8.34 1.05
C ASP A 92 72.89 8.69 0.26
N ASP A 93 74.11 8.62 0.89
CA ASP A 93 75.38 9.00 0.26
C ASP A 93 75.82 8.04 -0.85
N VAL A 94 75.22 6.84 -0.95
CA VAL A 94 75.57 5.81 -1.93
C VAL A 94 74.69 5.91 -3.16
N LEU A 95 73.38 6.23 -2.99
CA LEU A 95 72.38 6.39 -4.03
C LEU A 95 71.52 7.64 -3.75
N PRO A 96 72.00 8.84 -4.00
CA PRO A 96 71.38 10.10 -3.66
C PRO A 96 70.11 10.40 -4.47
N ALA A 97 70.01 9.84 -5.67
CA ALA A 97 68.83 9.97 -6.50
C ALA A 97 68.63 8.79 -7.47
N LEU A 98 67.45 8.57 -7.87
CA LEU A 98 67.05 7.64 -8.96
C LEU A 98 65.89 8.23 -9.72
N PHE A 99 65.75 7.86 -10.98
CA PHE A 99 64.53 8.17 -11.72
C PHE A 99 64.02 6.96 -12.51
N ILE A 100 62.70 6.95 -12.67
CA ILE A 100 61.98 5.95 -13.46
C ILE A 100 61.32 6.66 -14.62
N THR A 101 61.50 6.14 -15.82
CA THR A 101 60.80 6.61 -17.02
C THR A 101 60.29 5.41 -17.82
N GLY A 102 59.18 5.59 -18.55
CA GLY A 102 58.59 4.50 -19.34
C GLY A 102 57.21 4.81 -19.82
N SER A 103 56.42 3.78 -20.01
CA SER A 103 55.02 3.90 -20.46
C SER A 103 54.00 3.97 -19.32
N SER A 104 54.38 3.55 -18.13
CA SER A 104 53.48 3.43 -16.98
C SER A 104 53.02 4.76 -16.40
N ASN A 105 51.74 4.92 -16.24
CA ASN A 105 51.18 5.94 -15.37
C ASN A 105 51.37 5.51 -13.90
N LEU A 106 51.41 6.47 -12.96
CA LEU A 106 51.43 6.22 -11.54
C LEU A 106 50.04 5.80 -11.04
N THR A 107 49.55 4.66 -11.54
CA THR A 107 48.32 4.01 -11.14
C THR A 107 48.57 2.55 -10.78
N ARG A 108 47.75 1.95 -9.99
CA ARG A 108 47.87 0.53 -9.61
C ARG A 108 47.88 -0.35 -10.88
N ALA A 109 46.98 -0.09 -11.81
CA ALA A 109 46.91 -0.81 -13.08
C ALA A 109 48.21 -0.68 -13.90
N GLY A 110 48.77 0.52 -13.99
CA GLY A 110 50.04 0.76 -14.69
C GLY A 110 51.27 0.18 -13.98
N LEU A 111 51.21 -0.02 -12.66
CA LEU A 111 52.34 -0.54 -11.86
C LEU A 111 52.29 -2.05 -11.63
N GLU A 112 51.05 -2.64 -11.55
CA GLU A 112 50.86 -4.03 -11.12
C GLU A 112 50.07 -4.91 -12.13
N GLU A 113 49.19 -4.33 -12.96
CA GLU A 113 48.20 -5.10 -13.73
C GLU A 113 48.39 -5.02 -15.25
N GLN A 114 49.06 -3.98 -15.78
CA GLN A 114 49.26 -3.77 -17.23
C GLN A 114 50.67 -4.18 -17.66
N HIS A 115 50.79 -4.67 -18.89
CA HIS A 115 52.10 -4.93 -19.51
C HIS A 115 52.75 -3.62 -19.94
N GLU A 116 53.50 -3.03 -19.04
CA GLU A 116 54.16 -1.75 -19.19
C GLU A 116 55.69 -1.93 -19.16
N PHE A 117 56.39 -1.07 -19.86
CA PHE A 117 57.86 -1.07 -19.89
C PHE A 117 58.37 0.16 -19.17
N ASN A 118 59.08 -0.04 -18.08
CA ASN A 118 59.71 1.04 -17.30
C ASN A 118 61.22 0.79 -17.17
N VAL A 119 61.97 1.85 -17.17
CA VAL A 119 63.41 1.83 -16.96
C VAL A 119 63.72 2.59 -15.68
N GLU A 120 64.40 1.94 -14.76
CA GLU A 120 64.97 2.56 -13.55
C GLU A 120 66.42 2.86 -13.79
N LEU A 121 66.83 4.14 -13.60
CA LEU A 121 68.16 4.61 -13.76
C LEU A 121 68.68 5.21 -12.43
N LYS A 122 69.85 4.75 -11.96
CA LYS A 122 70.34 5.08 -10.61
C LYS A 122 71.58 6.00 -10.58
N ASP A 123 72.41 5.84 -11.59
CA ASP A 123 73.75 6.51 -11.54
C ASP A 123 74.06 7.36 -12.77
N TRP A 124 73.11 7.44 -13.73
CA TRP A 124 73.26 8.10 -15.01
C TRP A 124 72.06 8.84 -15.50
N GLY A 125 72.24 10.03 -16.08
CA GLY A 125 71.13 10.77 -16.66
C GLY A 125 70.22 11.48 -15.63
N ILE A 126 70.55 11.54 -14.34
CA ILE A 126 69.77 12.17 -13.30
C ILE A 126 69.70 13.68 -13.49
N GLU A 127 70.86 14.31 -13.81
CA GLU A 127 70.93 15.74 -14.05
C GLU A 127 70.07 16.17 -15.26
N GLU A 128 70.09 15.37 -16.32
CA GLU A 128 69.24 15.61 -17.50
C GLU A 128 67.77 15.44 -17.22
N ALA A 129 67.43 14.43 -16.45
CA ALA A 129 66.02 14.22 -16.03
C ALA A 129 65.55 15.36 -15.14
N GLU A 130 66.37 15.83 -14.23
CA GLU A 130 66.06 17.00 -13.38
C GLU A 130 65.97 18.29 -14.21
N ALA A 131 66.90 18.52 -15.13
CA ALA A 131 66.89 19.69 -16.00
C ALA A 131 65.61 19.73 -16.86
N PHE A 132 65.20 18.58 -17.43
CA PHE A 132 63.93 18.46 -18.17
C PHE A 132 62.73 18.73 -17.31
N PHE A 133 62.68 18.17 -16.11
CA PHE A 133 61.59 18.42 -15.19
C PHE A 133 61.54 19.90 -14.77
N ASP A 134 62.68 20.49 -14.44
CA ASP A 134 62.79 21.89 -13.97
C ASP A 134 62.47 22.90 -15.06
N GLU A 135 62.74 22.59 -16.34
CA GLU A 135 62.32 23.40 -17.47
C GLU A 135 60.80 23.44 -17.60
N LEU A 136 60.17 22.25 -17.60
CA LEU A 136 58.73 22.13 -17.61
C LEU A 136 58.08 22.77 -16.40
N TRP A 137 58.70 22.59 -15.23
CA TRP A 137 58.20 23.15 -13.98
C TRP A 137 58.20 24.67 -13.95
N ARG A 138 59.25 25.31 -14.48
CA ARG A 138 59.35 26.79 -14.57
C ARG A 138 58.29 27.36 -15.47
N ASN A 139 57.99 26.68 -16.57
CA ASN A 139 56.97 27.11 -17.55
C ASN A 139 55.54 26.76 -17.21
N ALA A 140 55.31 25.91 -16.22
CA ALA A 140 53.99 25.45 -15.80
C ALA A 140 53.26 26.46 -14.92
N VAL A 141 51.95 26.42 -14.93
CA VAL A 141 51.03 27.25 -14.11
C VAL A 141 50.89 26.60 -12.74
N SER A 142 51.19 27.37 -11.70
CA SER A 142 50.99 26.93 -10.31
C SER A 142 49.51 26.94 -9.97
N LEU A 143 49.00 25.79 -9.51
CA LEU A 143 47.60 25.67 -9.02
C LEU A 143 47.60 26.04 -7.53
N ASN A 144 46.57 26.76 -7.12
CA ASN A 144 46.42 27.18 -5.73
C ASN A 144 45.91 25.98 -4.87
N PRO A 145 46.69 25.52 -3.85
CA PRO A 145 46.27 24.44 -2.98
C PRO A 145 44.89 24.66 -2.33
N ASP A 146 44.60 25.90 -1.89
CA ASP A 146 43.34 26.24 -1.24
C ASP A 146 42.15 26.08 -2.16
N VAL A 147 42.30 26.35 -3.47
CA VAL A 147 41.24 26.15 -4.46
C VAL A 147 40.99 24.65 -4.69
N ILE A 148 42.05 23.84 -4.76
CA ILE A 148 41.92 22.38 -4.89
C ILE A 148 41.23 21.81 -3.65
N VAL A 149 41.71 22.13 -2.45
CA VAL A 149 41.14 21.68 -1.18
C VAL A 149 39.65 22.07 -1.08
N ARG A 150 39.34 23.34 -1.42
CA ARG A 150 37.97 23.83 -1.45
C ARG A 150 37.09 23.06 -2.44
N THR A 151 37.58 22.76 -3.63
CA THR A 151 36.88 21.97 -4.65
C THR A 151 36.54 20.58 -4.14
N PHE A 152 37.48 19.87 -3.52
CA PHE A 152 37.20 18.58 -2.89
C PHE A 152 36.16 18.68 -1.80
N ARG A 153 36.28 19.69 -0.93
CA ARG A 153 35.38 19.89 0.21
C ARG A 153 33.98 20.39 -0.18
N GLU A 154 33.79 21.01 -1.35
CA GLU A 154 32.50 21.57 -1.78
C GLU A 154 31.82 20.78 -2.87
N ARG A 155 32.57 20.12 -3.78
CA ARG A 155 32.03 19.52 -5.02
C ARG A 155 32.17 18.01 -5.11
N THR A 156 32.74 17.34 -4.14
CA THR A 156 32.89 15.87 -4.14
C THR A 156 32.22 15.24 -2.92
N PHE A 157 32.18 13.93 -2.85
CA PHE A 157 31.63 13.21 -1.69
C PHE A 157 32.44 13.38 -0.40
N PHE A 158 33.58 14.11 -0.42
CA PHE A 158 34.31 14.54 0.77
C PHE A 158 33.75 15.82 1.40
N ARG A 159 32.71 16.40 0.88
CA ARG A 159 32.04 17.54 1.47
C ARG A 159 31.58 17.22 2.89
N SER A 160 32.00 18.03 3.85
CA SER A 160 31.49 17.93 5.21
C SER A 160 30.11 18.54 5.30
N MET A 161 29.19 17.80 5.88
CA MET A 161 27.79 18.17 6.06
C MET A 161 27.41 18.00 7.52
N THR A 162 26.69 18.97 8.10
CA THR A 162 26.14 18.81 9.44
C THR A 162 24.94 17.86 9.41
N PRO A 163 24.64 17.19 10.52
CA PRO A 163 23.43 16.36 10.60
C PRO A 163 22.14 17.12 10.30
N PHE A 164 22.05 18.39 10.69
CA PHE A 164 20.92 19.28 10.36
C PHE A 164 20.84 19.55 8.85
N GLN A 165 21.94 19.84 8.17
CA GLN A 165 21.97 20.00 6.71
C GLN A 165 21.58 18.69 6.00
N ALA A 166 22.02 17.53 6.52
CA ALA A 166 21.63 16.22 5.99
C ALA A 166 20.13 15.99 6.12
N TRP A 167 19.56 16.32 7.28
CA TRP A 167 18.11 16.28 7.49
C TRP A 167 17.37 17.21 6.53
N ALA A 168 17.77 18.48 6.45
CA ALA A 168 17.19 19.44 5.52
C ALA A 168 17.27 18.99 4.06
N TYR A 169 18.40 18.41 3.67
CA TYR A 169 18.62 17.88 2.32
C TYR A 169 17.65 16.74 2.00
N LEU A 170 17.50 15.78 2.91
CA LEU A 170 16.55 14.67 2.74
C LEU A 170 15.10 15.14 2.65
N VAL A 171 14.66 16.05 3.56
CA VAL A 171 13.31 16.61 3.52
C VAL A 171 13.06 17.32 2.19
N ASN A 172 13.98 18.17 1.73
CA ASN A 172 13.87 18.85 0.46
C ASN A 172 13.84 17.90 -0.74
N LEU A 173 14.68 16.85 -0.71
CA LEU A 173 14.74 15.85 -1.76
C LEU A 173 13.43 15.07 -1.89
N TYR A 174 12.86 14.63 -0.75
CA TYR A 174 11.56 13.97 -0.70
C TYR A 174 10.45 14.90 -1.19
N LEU A 175 10.37 16.12 -0.69
CA LEU A 175 9.36 17.08 -1.16
C LEU A 175 9.47 17.35 -2.67
N ASN A 176 10.67 17.46 -3.21
CA ASN A 176 10.88 17.65 -4.65
C ASN A 176 10.54 16.40 -5.48
N SER A 177 10.72 15.19 -4.92
CA SER A 177 10.33 13.95 -5.60
C SER A 177 8.81 13.83 -5.76
N TYR A 178 8.06 14.40 -4.81
CA TYR A 178 6.60 14.45 -4.83
C TYR A 178 6.04 15.71 -5.53
N SER A 179 6.76 16.82 -5.47
CA SER A 179 6.37 18.05 -6.21
C SER A 179 6.63 17.82 -7.69
N GLY A 180 5.63 17.41 -8.44
CA GLY A 180 5.69 17.54 -9.88
C GLY A 180 5.93 19.02 -10.23
N LYS A 181 6.75 19.34 -11.23
CA LYS A 181 6.80 20.71 -11.78
C LYS A 181 5.37 21.14 -12.03
N GLU A 182 4.98 22.33 -11.56
CA GLU A 182 3.67 22.90 -11.86
C GLU A 182 3.46 22.87 -13.38
N ASP A 183 2.77 21.85 -13.85
CA ASP A 183 2.40 21.71 -15.24
C ASP A 183 1.10 22.47 -15.43
N GLY A 184 1.21 23.76 -15.79
CA GLY A 184 0.06 24.61 -16.08
C GLY A 184 -0.93 23.97 -17.03
N THR A 185 -0.46 23.03 -17.88
CA THR A 185 -1.31 22.29 -18.81
C THR A 185 -2.29 21.34 -18.11
N VAL A 186 -1.96 20.80 -16.91
CA VAL A 186 -2.88 19.97 -16.13
C VAL A 186 -4.00 20.82 -15.52
N ALA A 187 -3.67 21.99 -15.00
CA ALA A 187 -4.66 22.91 -14.44
C ALA A 187 -5.65 23.37 -15.53
N GLU A 188 -5.15 23.73 -16.72
CA GLU A 188 -5.98 24.09 -17.87
C GLU A 188 -6.87 22.90 -18.32
N LEU A 189 -6.34 21.68 -18.35
CA LEU A 189 -7.08 20.48 -18.68
C LEU A 189 -8.26 20.25 -17.73
N ILE A 190 -8.02 20.30 -16.42
CA ILE A 190 -9.07 20.12 -15.40
C ILE A 190 -10.13 21.20 -15.50
N LYS A 191 -9.70 22.47 -15.71
CA LYS A 191 -10.59 23.61 -15.88
C LYS A 191 -11.44 23.50 -17.15
N ALA A 192 -10.84 23.13 -18.28
CA ALA A 192 -11.54 22.89 -19.55
C ALA A 192 -12.56 21.76 -19.46
N SER A 193 -12.31 20.77 -18.58
CA SER A 193 -13.24 19.66 -18.28
C SER A 193 -14.38 20.05 -17.33
N GLY A 194 -14.46 21.32 -16.92
CA GLY A 194 -15.54 21.86 -16.06
C GLY A 194 -15.34 21.63 -14.57
N PHE A 195 -14.10 21.36 -14.11
CA PHE A 195 -13.77 21.18 -12.71
C PHE A 195 -12.82 22.26 -12.18
N ILE A 196 -12.79 22.44 -10.86
CA ILE A 196 -11.84 23.35 -10.21
C ILE A 196 -10.50 22.60 -10.06
N PRO A 197 -9.38 23.18 -10.54
CA PRO A 197 -8.07 22.55 -10.45
C PRO A 197 -7.44 22.82 -9.07
N TYR A 198 -7.75 22.03 -8.07
CA TYR A 198 -7.13 22.14 -6.75
C TYR A 198 -5.66 21.68 -6.77
N SER A 199 -4.79 22.39 -6.06
CA SER A 199 -3.33 22.13 -6.03
C SER A 199 -3.01 20.69 -5.64
N TYR A 200 -3.71 20.10 -4.65
CA TYR A 200 -3.51 18.72 -4.25
C TYR A 200 -3.87 17.72 -5.37
N GLN A 201 -4.85 18.03 -6.24
CA GLN A 201 -5.19 17.19 -7.40
C GLN A 201 -4.13 17.31 -8.49
N LEU A 202 -3.60 18.51 -8.73
CA LEU A 202 -2.51 18.71 -9.69
C LEU A 202 -1.26 17.92 -9.31
N GLU A 203 -0.89 17.96 -8.04
CA GLU A 203 0.19 17.14 -7.48
C GLU A 203 -0.09 15.62 -7.65
N ALA A 204 -1.35 15.18 -7.36
CA ALA A 204 -1.73 13.78 -7.55
C ALA A 204 -1.58 13.34 -9.01
N VAL A 205 -2.00 14.15 -9.96
CA VAL A 205 -1.88 13.84 -11.40
C VAL A 205 -0.41 13.72 -11.80
N SER A 206 0.42 14.70 -11.45
CA SER A 206 1.86 14.67 -11.74
C SER A 206 2.54 13.43 -11.18
N GLN A 207 2.30 13.12 -9.91
CA GLN A 207 2.84 11.95 -9.23
C GLN A 207 2.33 10.65 -9.86
N ALA A 208 1.03 10.54 -10.14
CA ALA A 208 0.44 9.33 -10.72
C ALA A 208 0.99 9.02 -12.12
N VAL A 209 1.15 10.03 -12.97
CA VAL A 209 1.75 9.87 -14.30
C VAL A 209 3.18 9.33 -14.19
N LYS A 210 3.99 9.94 -13.33
CA LYS A 210 5.37 9.53 -13.05
C LYS A 210 5.42 8.08 -12.53
N THR A 211 4.61 7.76 -11.52
CA THR A 211 4.53 6.43 -10.91
C THR A 211 4.11 5.36 -11.94
N CYS A 212 3.09 5.64 -12.77
CA CYS A 212 2.68 4.74 -13.84
C CYS A 212 3.80 4.48 -14.86
N GLN A 213 4.59 5.51 -15.20
CA GLN A 213 5.71 5.37 -16.13
C GLN A 213 6.82 4.49 -15.54
N MET A 214 7.12 4.65 -14.24
CA MET A 214 8.20 3.94 -13.55
C MET A 214 7.81 2.51 -13.14
N HIS A 215 6.64 2.33 -12.54
CA HIS A 215 6.23 1.05 -11.92
C HIS A 215 5.19 0.27 -12.72
N GLY A 216 4.62 0.86 -13.78
CA GLY A 216 3.56 0.23 -14.56
C GLY A 216 2.16 0.50 -14.05
N GLY A 217 2.00 1.00 -12.83
CA GLY A 217 0.69 1.35 -12.27
C GLY A 217 0.80 2.17 -11.01
N VAL A 218 -0.35 2.66 -10.53
CA VAL A 218 -0.50 3.47 -9.32
C VAL A 218 -1.79 3.13 -8.60
N ILE A 219 -1.79 3.23 -7.28
CA ILE A 219 -2.99 3.12 -6.44
C ILE A 219 -3.38 4.52 -5.98
N LEU A 220 -4.51 5.02 -6.49
CA LEU A 220 -5.12 6.28 -6.06
C LEU A 220 -6.03 6.00 -4.86
N ALA A 221 -5.54 6.33 -3.68
CA ALA A 221 -6.13 5.96 -2.41
C ALA A 221 -6.67 7.16 -1.61
N ASP A 222 -6.83 8.32 -2.22
CA ASP A 222 -7.40 9.50 -1.58
C ASP A 222 -8.75 9.19 -0.94
N VAL A 223 -9.03 9.79 0.22
CA VAL A 223 -10.28 9.60 0.94
C VAL A 223 -11.48 9.96 0.05
N VAL A 224 -12.61 9.34 0.34
CA VAL A 224 -13.87 9.56 -0.40
C VAL A 224 -14.24 11.05 -0.41
N GLY A 225 -14.61 11.56 -1.60
CA GLY A 225 -15.03 12.94 -1.79
C GLY A 225 -13.92 13.88 -2.29
N LEU A 226 -12.65 13.44 -2.34
CA LEU A 226 -11.51 14.25 -2.81
C LEU A 226 -11.31 14.25 -4.34
N GLY A 227 -12.17 13.59 -5.11
CA GLY A 227 -12.16 13.68 -6.57
C GLY A 227 -11.23 12.69 -7.28
N LYS A 228 -11.03 11.48 -6.74
CA LYS A 228 -10.22 10.41 -7.39
C LYS A 228 -10.53 10.21 -8.87
N THR A 229 -11.81 10.24 -9.26
CA THR A 229 -12.24 10.06 -10.66
C THR A 229 -11.71 11.17 -11.56
N VAL A 230 -11.71 12.43 -11.08
CA VAL A 230 -11.16 13.60 -11.81
C VAL A 230 -9.65 13.42 -12.00
N VAL A 231 -8.93 13.03 -10.93
CA VAL A 231 -7.50 12.75 -11.00
C VAL A 231 -7.21 11.61 -11.99
N ALA A 232 -7.98 10.50 -11.94
CA ALA A 232 -7.80 9.37 -12.83
C ALA A 232 -8.00 9.74 -14.31
N CYS A 233 -9.04 10.52 -14.64
CA CYS A 233 -9.27 11.00 -15.99
C CYS A 233 -8.14 11.93 -16.48
N ALA A 234 -7.67 12.84 -15.61
CA ALA A 234 -6.56 13.73 -15.96
C ALA A 234 -5.25 12.95 -16.18
N VAL A 235 -4.98 11.93 -15.36
CA VAL A 235 -3.84 11.00 -15.54
C VAL A 235 -3.96 10.25 -16.87
N ALA A 236 -5.14 9.68 -17.15
CA ALA A 236 -5.40 8.95 -18.40
C ALA A 236 -5.17 9.83 -19.62
N ARG A 237 -5.64 11.09 -19.59
CA ARG A 237 -5.41 12.06 -20.67
C ARG A 237 -3.93 12.41 -20.85
N LYS A 238 -3.17 12.50 -19.76
CA LYS A 238 -1.72 12.76 -19.81
C LYS A 238 -0.91 11.56 -20.29
N LEU A 239 -1.30 10.35 -19.91
CA LEU A 239 -0.66 9.12 -20.39
C LEU A 239 -0.92 8.89 -21.89
N GLY A 240 -2.07 9.34 -22.38
CA GLY A 240 -2.50 9.18 -23.76
C GLY A 240 -2.83 7.73 -24.16
N GLY A 241 -3.22 7.53 -25.40
CA GLY A 241 -3.59 6.22 -25.91
C GLY A 241 -5.00 5.78 -25.53
N ARG A 242 -5.40 4.62 -26.09
CA ARG A 242 -6.70 4.00 -25.83
C ARG A 242 -6.71 3.31 -24.46
N GLY A 243 -7.88 3.25 -23.81
CA GLY A 243 -7.97 2.59 -22.52
C GLY A 243 -9.34 1.99 -22.23
N ILE A 244 -9.43 1.35 -21.07
CA ILE A 244 -10.68 0.84 -20.53
C ILE A 244 -10.85 1.27 -19.08
N VAL A 245 -12.11 1.36 -18.66
CA VAL A 245 -12.50 1.55 -17.27
C VAL A 245 -13.29 0.33 -16.81
N ILE A 246 -12.89 -0.26 -15.68
CA ILE A 246 -13.62 -1.34 -15.00
C ILE A 246 -14.15 -0.77 -13.70
N CYS A 247 -15.48 -0.77 -13.52
CA CYS A 247 -16.12 -0.16 -12.37
C CYS A 247 -17.36 -0.95 -11.94
N PRO A 248 -17.89 -0.73 -10.72
CA PRO A 248 -19.19 -1.26 -10.32
C PRO A 248 -20.31 -0.94 -11.33
N PRO A 249 -21.30 -1.83 -11.55
CA PRO A 249 -22.31 -1.67 -12.59
C PRO A 249 -23.04 -0.31 -12.55
N HIS A 250 -23.38 0.18 -11.37
CA HIS A 250 -24.07 1.45 -11.16
C HIS A 250 -23.23 2.70 -11.48
N LEU A 251 -21.89 2.56 -11.64
CA LEU A 251 -20.98 3.64 -12.00
C LEU A 251 -20.65 3.71 -13.49
N VAL A 252 -21.05 2.75 -14.28
CA VAL A 252 -20.77 2.72 -15.73
C VAL A 252 -21.26 4.01 -16.39
N GLY A 253 -22.49 4.40 -16.11
CA GLY A 253 -23.15 5.55 -16.71
C GLY A 253 -24.11 5.18 -17.82
N ASP A 254 -24.64 6.20 -18.51
CA ASP A 254 -25.54 6.03 -19.65
C ASP A 254 -24.86 6.35 -20.99
N ILE A 255 -25.50 5.95 -22.09
CA ILE A 255 -24.98 6.17 -23.46
C ILE A 255 -24.78 7.66 -23.74
N ASN A 256 -25.62 8.52 -23.16
CA ASN A 256 -25.58 9.98 -23.38
C ASN A 256 -24.51 10.67 -22.49
N GLY A 257 -23.87 9.97 -21.58
CA GLY A 257 -22.85 10.52 -20.67
C GLY A 257 -23.40 11.53 -19.67
N ASN A 258 -24.62 11.29 -19.14
CA ASN A 258 -25.24 12.20 -18.16
C ASN A 258 -24.75 11.95 -16.72
N TYR A 259 -24.35 10.71 -16.40
CA TYR A 259 -23.84 10.32 -15.08
C TYR A 259 -22.78 9.22 -15.19
N GLY A 260 -22.17 8.84 -14.08
CA GLY A 260 -21.17 7.78 -14.00
C GLY A 260 -19.87 8.09 -14.76
N TRP A 261 -19.08 7.05 -15.03
CA TRP A 261 -17.81 7.17 -15.74
C TRP A 261 -17.95 7.76 -17.13
N THR A 262 -19.01 7.42 -17.86
CA THR A 262 -19.26 7.98 -19.21
C THR A 262 -19.35 9.51 -19.19
N LYS A 263 -19.88 10.14 -18.12
CA LYS A 263 -19.90 11.60 -17.93
C LYS A 263 -18.48 12.16 -17.78
N TYR A 264 -17.66 11.56 -16.90
CA TYR A 264 -16.29 12.02 -16.68
C TYR A 264 -15.43 11.88 -17.94
N LEU A 265 -15.53 10.73 -18.63
CA LEU A 265 -14.82 10.52 -19.90
C LEU A 265 -15.22 11.54 -20.97
N ARG A 266 -16.52 11.88 -21.07
CA ARG A 266 -17.00 12.94 -21.97
C ARG A 266 -16.38 14.29 -21.62
N ASN A 267 -16.39 14.66 -20.33
CA ASN A 267 -15.87 15.95 -19.87
C ASN A 267 -14.37 16.10 -20.13
N PHE A 268 -13.59 15.01 -20.04
CA PHE A 268 -12.16 15.01 -20.33
C PHE A 268 -11.83 14.68 -21.79
N SER A 269 -12.83 14.64 -22.69
CA SER A 269 -12.68 14.29 -24.12
C SER A 269 -12.00 12.93 -24.33
N LEU A 270 -12.31 11.96 -23.46
CA LEU A 270 -11.80 10.59 -23.50
C LEU A 270 -12.85 9.57 -23.98
N ARG A 271 -14.07 10.00 -24.31
CA ARG A 271 -15.20 9.10 -24.63
C ARG A 271 -14.95 8.17 -25.82
N ASP A 272 -14.25 8.67 -26.83
CA ASP A 272 -13.93 7.91 -28.07
C ASP A 272 -12.68 7.03 -27.92
N GLU A 273 -11.87 7.29 -26.88
CA GLU A 273 -10.63 6.58 -26.59
C GLU A 273 -10.80 5.50 -25.51
N PHE A 274 -11.84 5.60 -24.66
CA PHE A 274 -12.05 4.73 -23.51
C PHE A 274 -13.40 4.03 -23.54
N GLU A 275 -13.39 2.69 -23.32
CA GLU A 275 -14.60 1.90 -23.12
C GLU A 275 -14.80 1.57 -21.65
N VAL A 276 -16.07 1.50 -21.19
CA VAL A 276 -16.41 1.27 -19.79
C VAL A 276 -17.08 -0.09 -19.63
N PHE A 277 -16.53 -0.92 -18.75
CA PHE A 277 -17.05 -2.24 -18.42
C PHE A 277 -17.44 -2.31 -16.95
N SER A 278 -18.50 -3.07 -16.65
CA SER A 278 -18.83 -3.38 -15.28
C SER A 278 -17.93 -4.49 -14.71
N THR A 279 -17.72 -4.50 -13.40
CA THR A 279 -16.99 -5.57 -12.68
C THR A 279 -17.61 -6.96 -12.92
N GLY A 280 -18.88 -7.05 -13.28
CA GLY A 280 -19.56 -8.31 -13.65
C GLY A 280 -19.35 -8.74 -15.10
N ASN A 281 -18.70 -7.92 -15.95
CA ASN A 281 -18.46 -8.20 -17.37
C ASN A 281 -16.95 -8.16 -17.72
N LEU A 282 -16.15 -8.86 -16.94
CA LEU A 282 -14.70 -8.95 -17.19
C LEU A 282 -14.37 -9.75 -18.45
N ASP A 283 -15.22 -10.72 -18.83
CA ASP A 283 -15.03 -11.51 -20.05
C ASP A 283 -15.15 -10.61 -21.28
N GLY A 284 -16.18 -9.75 -21.32
CA GLY A 284 -16.32 -8.75 -22.38
C GLY A 284 -15.16 -7.74 -22.43
N ALA A 285 -14.66 -7.30 -21.26
CA ALA A 285 -13.50 -6.44 -21.18
C ALA A 285 -12.23 -7.14 -21.71
N LEU A 286 -12.03 -8.41 -21.38
CA LEU A 286 -10.91 -9.21 -21.84
C LEU A 286 -10.95 -9.43 -23.36
N GLU A 287 -12.13 -9.71 -23.91
CA GLU A 287 -12.33 -9.84 -25.36
C GLU A 287 -12.03 -8.54 -26.09
N TYR A 288 -12.51 -7.41 -25.56
CA TYR A 288 -12.21 -6.09 -26.11
C TYR A 288 -10.71 -5.79 -26.12
N VAL A 289 -10.03 -6.06 -25.00
CA VAL A 289 -8.58 -5.84 -24.86
C VAL A 289 -7.79 -6.72 -25.83
N ARG A 290 -8.21 -7.95 -26.09
CA ARG A 290 -7.58 -8.85 -27.07
C ARG A 290 -7.75 -8.34 -28.50
N LYS A 291 -8.94 -7.84 -28.82
CA LYS A 291 -9.23 -7.29 -30.14
C LYS A 291 -8.41 -6.01 -30.44
N HIS A 292 -8.04 -5.26 -29.37
CA HIS A 292 -7.32 -4.00 -29.45
C HIS A 292 -5.98 -4.06 -28.67
N GLU A 293 -5.27 -5.19 -28.74
CA GLU A 293 -4.12 -5.50 -27.87
C GLU A 293 -3.02 -4.44 -27.90
N ASP A 294 -2.68 -3.92 -29.08
CA ASP A 294 -1.64 -2.91 -29.27
C ASP A 294 -2.14 -1.46 -29.02
N GLU A 295 -3.44 -1.25 -29.04
CA GLU A 295 -4.04 0.09 -28.89
C GLU A 295 -4.35 0.42 -27.42
N VAL A 296 -4.84 -0.57 -26.63
CA VAL A 296 -5.20 -0.38 -25.23
C VAL A 296 -3.94 -0.29 -24.38
N GLN A 297 -3.65 0.90 -23.87
CA GLN A 297 -2.46 1.20 -23.08
C GLN A 297 -2.77 1.46 -21.61
N VAL A 298 -3.98 1.91 -21.29
CA VAL A 298 -4.37 2.33 -19.94
C VAL A 298 -5.56 1.52 -19.45
N VAL A 299 -5.48 1.03 -18.21
CA VAL A 299 -6.56 0.34 -17.51
C VAL A 299 -6.86 1.06 -16.21
N ILE A 300 -8.09 1.52 -16.04
CA ILE A 300 -8.57 2.13 -14.80
C ILE A 300 -9.50 1.13 -14.12
N VAL A 301 -9.24 0.83 -12.85
CA VAL A 301 -10.08 -0.06 -12.04
C VAL A 301 -10.62 0.72 -10.85
N ASP A 302 -11.92 0.98 -10.85
CA ASP A 302 -12.58 1.65 -9.73
C ASP A 302 -13.07 0.63 -8.69
N GLU A 303 -13.00 1.02 -7.41
CA GLU A 303 -13.22 0.14 -6.25
C GLU A 303 -12.38 -1.15 -6.32
N ALA A 304 -11.08 -0.99 -6.61
CA ALA A 304 -10.14 -2.07 -6.87
C ALA A 304 -10.02 -3.09 -5.71
N HIS A 305 -10.39 -2.72 -4.49
CA HIS A 305 -10.42 -3.63 -3.34
C HIS A 305 -11.31 -4.86 -3.53
N ARG A 306 -12.22 -4.86 -4.50
CA ARG A 306 -13.04 -6.02 -4.88
C ARG A 306 -12.23 -7.17 -5.48
N PHE A 307 -11.04 -6.89 -6.01
CA PHE A 307 -10.16 -7.87 -6.66
C PHE A 307 -8.96 -8.31 -5.78
N ARG A 308 -9.10 -8.23 -4.46
CA ARG A 308 -8.05 -8.56 -3.49
C ARG A 308 -7.74 -10.05 -3.32
N ASN A 309 -8.57 -10.95 -3.89
CA ASN A 309 -8.41 -12.40 -3.74
C ASN A 309 -7.87 -13.04 -5.01
N GLU A 310 -6.59 -13.48 -4.99
CA GLU A 310 -5.91 -14.13 -6.12
C GLU A 310 -6.47 -15.52 -6.49
N ARG A 311 -7.33 -16.10 -5.65
CA ARG A 311 -7.91 -17.43 -5.84
C ARG A 311 -9.18 -17.43 -6.69
N THR A 312 -9.59 -16.26 -7.16
CA THR A 312 -10.81 -16.09 -7.95
C THR A 312 -10.52 -15.97 -9.44
N SER A 313 -11.45 -16.44 -10.27
CA SER A 313 -11.41 -16.25 -11.73
C SER A 313 -11.50 -14.78 -12.11
N SER A 314 -12.24 -13.97 -11.33
CA SER A 314 -12.35 -12.52 -11.54
C SER A 314 -10.99 -11.83 -11.42
N HIS A 315 -10.19 -12.19 -10.40
CA HIS A 315 -8.82 -11.65 -10.27
C HIS A 315 -7.93 -12.09 -11.44
N GLN A 316 -8.01 -13.34 -11.86
CA GLN A 316 -7.25 -13.86 -13.01
C GLN A 316 -7.58 -13.09 -14.30
N ASN A 317 -8.87 -12.89 -14.60
CA ASN A 317 -9.31 -12.15 -15.80
C ASN A 317 -8.82 -10.69 -15.73
N LEU A 318 -8.96 -10.03 -14.58
CA LEU A 318 -8.44 -8.67 -14.39
C LEU A 318 -6.93 -8.61 -14.57
N GLN A 319 -6.19 -9.58 -14.04
CA GLN A 319 -4.74 -9.63 -14.20
C GLN A 319 -4.33 -9.78 -15.68
N ALA A 320 -5.05 -10.62 -16.46
CA ALA A 320 -4.83 -10.74 -17.90
C ALA A 320 -5.11 -9.41 -18.64
N ILE A 321 -6.17 -8.70 -18.25
CA ILE A 321 -6.51 -7.36 -18.76
C ILE A 321 -5.42 -6.33 -18.44
N CYS A 322 -4.88 -6.32 -17.23
CA CYS A 322 -3.87 -5.35 -16.77
C CYS A 322 -2.47 -5.59 -17.36
N ARG A 323 -2.19 -6.82 -17.80
CA ARG A 323 -0.86 -7.24 -18.21
C ARG A 323 -0.25 -6.37 -19.32
N GLY A 324 0.94 -5.83 -19.05
CA GLY A 324 1.69 -5.00 -20.01
C GLY A 324 1.09 -3.61 -20.28
N ARG A 325 0.15 -3.15 -19.45
CA ARG A 325 -0.54 -1.86 -19.56
C ARG A 325 -0.27 -0.97 -18.35
N LYS A 326 -0.55 0.32 -18.48
CA LYS A 326 -0.52 1.27 -17.35
C LYS A 326 -1.82 1.13 -16.55
N VAL A 327 -1.69 0.80 -15.27
CA VAL A 327 -2.82 0.44 -14.41
C VAL A 327 -3.05 1.51 -13.36
N LEU A 328 -4.28 2.04 -13.28
CA LEU A 328 -4.72 2.96 -12.24
C LEU A 328 -5.76 2.23 -11.38
N LEU A 329 -5.42 1.94 -10.14
CA LEU A 329 -6.31 1.33 -9.16
C LEU A 329 -6.88 2.41 -8.24
N LEU A 330 -8.20 2.56 -8.22
CA LEU A 330 -8.88 3.51 -7.35
C LEU A 330 -9.49 2.74 -6.18
N THR A 331 -9.14 3.12 -4.96
CA THR A 331 -9.73 2.54 -3.75
C THR A 331 -9.65 3.55 -2.61
N ALA A 332 -10.64 3.55 -1.72
CA ALA A 332 -10.59 4.39 -0.52
C ALA A 332 -9.84 3.73 0.66
N THR A 333 -9.60 2.42 0.60
CA THR A 333 -9.14 1.63 1.74
C THR A 333 -8.02 0.64 1.38
N PRO A 334 -6.83 1.13 0.96
CA PRO A 334 -5.74 0.24 0.58
C PRO A 334 -5.08 -0.48 1.77
N PHE A 335 -5.19 0.07 2.99
CA PHE A 335 -4.41 -0.38 4.16
C PHE A 335 -5.19 -1.23 5.19
N ASN A 336 -6.51 -1.41 5.04
CA ASN A 336 -7.34 -2.05 6.06
C ASN A 336 -7.47 -3.57 5.93
N ASN A 337 -6.64 -4.21 5.12
CA ASN A 337 -6.75 -5.61 4.76
C ASN A 337 -5.50 -6.42 5.18
N ARG A 338 -5.57 -7.73 4.99
CA ARG A 338 -4.44 -8.63 5.23
C ARG A 338 -3.28 -8.31 4.28
N PRO A 339 -2.02 -8.65 4.63
CA PRO A 339 -0.90 -8.48 3.71
C PRO A 339 -1.13 -9.11 2.33
N SER A 340 -1.79 -10.28 2.27
CA SER A 340 -2.17 -10.96 1.03
C SER A 340 -3.07 -10.12 0.12
N ASP A 341 -4.01 -9.35 0.68
CA ASP A 341 -4.96 -8.55 -0.08
C ASP A 341 -4.27 -7.39 -0.82
N ILE A 342 -3.29 -6.77 -0.13
CA ILE A 342 -2.47 -5.69 -0.70
C ILE A 342 -1.55 -6.25 -1.79
N TYR A 343 -0.93 -7.41 -1.52
CA TYR A 343 -0.09 -8.10 -2.47
C TYR A 343 -0.81 -8.42 -3.78
N ALA A 344 -2.06 -8.92 -3.69
CA ALA A 344 -2.90 -9.19 -4.86
C ALA A 344 -3.11 -7.96 -5.74
N LEU A 345 -3.32 -6.77 -5.15
CA LEU A 345 -3.47 -5.52 -5.91
C LEU A 345 -2.16 -5.07 -6.57
N LEU A 346 -1.03 -5.18 -5.87
CA LEU A 346 0.28 -4.85 -6.43
C LEU A 346 0.63 -5.73 -7.64
N LYS A 347 0.27 -7.01 -7.58
CA LYS A 347 0.52 -8.01 -8.64
C LYS A 347 -0.19 -7.71 -9.95
N LEU A 348 -1.20 -6.83 -9.95
CA LEU A 348 -1.89 -6.41 -11.18
C LEU A 348 -0.99 -5.55 -12.09
N PHE A 349 0.06 -4.90 -11.56
CA PHE A 349 0.89 -4.00 -12.38
C PHE A 349 2.41 -4.14 -12.15
N THR A 350 2.85 -4.81 -11.09
CA THR A 350 4.30 -5.05 -10.85
C THR A 350 4.61 -6.54 -10.74
N PRO A 351 5.68 -7.04 -11.39
CA PRO A 351 6.09 -8.43 -11.27
C PRO A 351 6.71 -8.70 -9.89
N PRO A 352 6.15 -9.60 -9.06
CA PRO A 352 6.59 -9.75 -7.67
C PRO A 352 8.00 -10.30 -7.48
N GLY A 353 8.49 -11.13 -8.39
CA GLY A 353 9.85 -11.71 -8.31
C GLY A 353 10.95 -10.78 -8.81
N ASN A 354 10.60 -9.71 -9.56
CA ASN A 354 11.50 -8.68 -10.03
C ASN A 354 10.85 -7.30 -9.90
N SER A 355 10.50 -6.93 -8.68
CA SER A 355 9.74 -5.73 -8.39
C SER A 355 10.59 -4.46 -8.43
N SER A 356 10.06 -3.39 -9.05
CA SER A 356 10.70 -2.07 -9.08
C SER A 356 10.49 -1.25 -7.80
N ILE A 357 9.55 -1.66 -6.93
CA ILE A 357 9.18 -0.93 -5.70
C ILE A 357 9.98 -1.34 -4.47
N LEU A 358 10.94 -2.25 -4.61
CA LEU A 358 11.83 -2.71 -3.53
C LEU A 358 13.29 -2.75 -4.01
N LEU A 359 14.22 -2.50 -3.10
CA LEU A 359 15.64 -2.70 -3.37
C LEU A 359 15.96 -4.18 -3.62
N GLU A 360 15.39 -5.09 -2.82
CA GLU A 360 15.60 -6.54 -2.92
C GLU A 360 14.94 -7.18 -4.14
N LYS A 361 14.01 -6.48 -4.79
CA LYS A 361 13.19 -6.96 -5.91
C LYS A 361 12.30 -8.18 -5.61
N ASP A 362 12.42 -8.81 -4.45
CA ASP A 362 11.63 -9.96 -4.00
C ASP A 362 10.40 -9.51 -3.17
N LEU A 363 9.40 -8.99 -3.85
CA LEU A 363 8.15 -8.58 -3.24
C LEU A 363 7.38 -9.80 -2.69
N LYS A 364 7.41 -10.93 -3.42
CA LYS A 364 6.69 -12.14 -3.04
C LYS A 364 7.18 -12.69 -1.71
N GLY A 365 8.47 -12.97 -1.60
CA GLY A 365 9.05 -13.54 -0.38
C GLY A 365 8.82 -12.64 0.84
N LYS A 366 8.86 -11.32 0.65
CA LYS A 366 8.62 -10.36 1.72
C LYS A 366 7.16 -10.39 2.20
N PHE A 367 6.19 -10.40 1.27
CA PHE A 367 4.76 -10.47 1.64
C PHE A 367 4.34 -11.83 2.21
N GLU A 368 4.93 -12.94 1.75
CA GLU A 368 4.73 -14.26 2.36
C GLU A 368 5.22 -14.31 3.82
N ALA A 369 6.38 -13.69 4.10
CA ALA A 369 6.89 -13.57 5.46
C ALA A 369 5.96 -12.71 6.35
N TYR A 370 5.46 -11.58 5.84
CA TYR A 370 4.50 -10.74 6.55
C TYR A 370 3.19 -11.49 6.82
N GLN A 371 2.64 -12.18 5.84
CA GLN A 371 1.41 -12.95 5.99
C GLN A 371 1.55 -14.01 7.06
N LYS A 372 2.66 -14.77 7.04
CA LYS A 372 2.94 -15.79 8.04
C LYS A 372 3.09 -15.21 9.45
N SER A 373 3.86 -14.12 9.60
CA SER A 373 4.04 -13.46 10.89
C SER A 373 2.72 -12.85 11.38
N PHE A 374 1.92 -12.25 10.49
CA PHE A 374 0.59 -11.73 10.81
C PHE A 374 -0.37 -12.84 11.32
N GLU A 375 -0.41 -14.00 10.65
CA GLU A 375 -1.22 -15.14 11.04
C GLU A 375 -0.77 -15.71 12.39
N ASN A 376 0.54 -15.86 12.61
CA ASN A 376 1.10 -16.30 13.87
C ASN A 376 0.75 -15.36 15.02
N CYS A 377 1.01 -14.06 14.83
CA CYS A 377 0.70 -13.04 15.82
C CYS A 377 -0.80 -12.98 16.15
N SER A 378 -1.65 -13.03 15.13
CA SER A 378 -3.11 -13.06 15.31
C SER A 378 -3.57 -14.29 16.08
N TYR A 379 -2.97 -15.47 15.79
CA TYR A 379 -3.26 -16.71 16.52
C TYR A 379 -2.82 -16.62 17.98
N ILE A 380 -1.62 -16.09 18.26
CA ILE A 380 -1.08 -15.89 19.60
C ILE A 380 -2.01 -15.00 20.41
N LEU A 381 -2.35 -13.81 19.91
CA LEU A 381 -3.22 -12.86 20.61
C LEU A 381 -4.60 -13.46 20.92
N ARG A 382 -5.11 -14.30 20.03
CA ARG A 382 -6.43 -14.91 20.20
C ARG A 382 -6.44 -16.03 21.24
N TYR A 383 -5.35 -16.80 21.39
CA TYR A 383 -5.36 -18.06 22.11
C TYR A 383 -4.34 -18.17 23.25
N TYR A 384 -3.52 -17.16 23.52
CA TYR A 384 -2.50 -17.24 24.60
C TYR A 384 -3.08 -17.45 26.00
N SER A 385 -4.30 -16.96 26.23
CA SER A 385 -5.05 -17.13 27.49
C SER A 385 -6.23 -18.09 27.37
N SER A 386 -6.31 -18.89 26.31
CA SER A 386 -7.42 -19.80 26.05
C SER A 386 -7.54 -20.88 27.13
N VAL A 387 -8.76 -21.23 27.49
CA VAL A 387 -9.08 -22.37 28.37
C VAL A 387 -8.73 -23.70 27.71
N GLN A 388 -8.76 -23.76 26.37
CA GLN A 388 -8.39 -24.94 25.58
C GLN A 388 -6.87 -25.11 25.57
N GLU A 389 -6.39 -26.18 26.21
CA GLU A 389 -4.97 -26.43 26.40
C GLU A 389 -4.19 -26.62 25.09
N ASP A 390 -4.74 -27.31 24.10
CA ASP A 390 -4.15 -27.51 22.78
C ASP A 390 -3.92 -26.19 22.03
N LYS A 391 -4.87 -25.26 22.10
CA LYS A 391 -4.75 -23.94 21.48
C LYS A 391 -3.73 -23.07 22.21
N ARG A 392 -3.75 -23.11 23.56
CA ARG A 392 -2.79 -22.37 24.38
C ARG A 392 -1.35 -22.85 24.15
N VAL A 393 -1.15 -24.19 24.10
CA VAL A 393 0.17 -24.79 23.80
C VAL A 393 0.64 -24.42 22.41
N ARG A 394 -0.24 -24.44 21.39
CA ARG A 394 0.11 -23.99 20.04
C ARG A 394 0.44 -22.51 20.01
N ALA A 395 -0.30 -21.66 20.71
CA ALA A 395 -0.01 -20.22 20.80
C ALA A 395 1.36 -19.96 21.44
N LYS A 396 1.69 -20.69 22.52
CA LYS A 396 3.02 -20.61 23.18
C LYS A 396 4.13 -21.03 22.20
N ARG A 397 3.96 -22.14 21.51
CA ARG A 397 4.94 -22.63 20.51
C ARG A 397 5.16 -21.62 19.37
N LEU A 398 4.09 -21.00 18.86
CA LEU A 398 4.20 -19.96 17.82
C LEU A 398 4.92 -18.72 18.35
N TYR A 399 4.69 -18.37 19.63
CA TYR A 399 5.40 -17.27 20.26
C TYR A 399 6.89 -17.54 20.39
N GLU A 400 7.27 -18.74 20.86
CA GLU A 400 8.66 -19.19 20.92
C GLU A 400 9.36 -19.11 19.55
N GLN A 401 8.66 -19.51 18.49
CA GLN A 401 9.17 -19.45 17.11
C GLN A 401 9.37 -18.04 16.58
N GLU A 402 8.47 -17.10 16.92
CA GLU A 402 8.46 -15.74 16.36
C GLU A 402 9.35 -14.79 17.18
N PHE A 403 9.41 -14.95 18.51
CA PHE A 403 10.04 -13.98 19.41
C PHE A 403 11.21 -14.54 20.23
N GLY A 404 11.35 -15.84 20.35
CA GLY A 404 12.22 -16.49 21.31
C GLY A 404 11.76 -16.26 22.76
N GLY A 405 11.97 -17.21 23.65
CA GLY A 405 11.57 -17.13 25.07
C GLY A 405 10.24 -17.82 25.37
N ASP A 406 10.07 -18.20 26.65
CA ASP A 406 9.02 -19.14 27.10
C ASP A 406 7.71 -18.47 27.51
N ASP A 407 7.71 -17.21 27.89
CA ASP A 407 6.53 -16.50 28.40
C ASP A 407 5.94 -15.57 27.35
N VAL A 408 4.65 -15.78 27.05
CA VAL A 408 3.93 -14.98 26.07
C VAL A 408 3.71 -13.55 26.59
N ASN A 409 4.31 -12.57 25.92
CA ASN A 409 4.09 -11.15 26.16
C ASN A 409 3.20 -10.58 25.04
N PRO A 410 1.91 -10.27 25.30
CA PRO A 410 0.98 -9.75 24.31
C PRO A 410 1.42 -8.40 23.71
N GLU A 411 2.05 -7.51 24.50
CA GLU A 411 2.50 -6.20 24.01
C GLU A 411 3.59 -6.36 22.94
N ARG A 412 4.52 -7.29 23.14
CA ARG A 412 5.55 -7.59 22.14
C ARG A 412 4.96 -8.12 20.84
N VAL A 413 3.86 -8.89 20.93
CA VAL A 413 3.14 -9.39 19.75
C VAL A 413 2.43 -8.23 19.02
N LYS A 414 1.80 -7.33 19.76
CA LYS A 414 1.16 -6.14 19.21
C LYS A 414 2.17 -5.22 18.54
N ASP A 415 3.34 -5.02 19.14
CA ASP A 415 4.43 -4.23 18.55
C ASP A 415 4.92 -4.83 17.23
N ARG A 416 4.96 -6.17 17.13
CA ARG A 416 5.31 -6.84 15.87
C ARG A 416 4.27 -6.57 14.77
N LEU A 417 2.99 -6.63 15.09
CA LEU A 417 1.91 -6.29 14.15
C LEU A 417 1.99 -4.83 13.67
N ARG A 418 2.24 -3.89 14.61
CA ARG A 418 2.47 -2.46 14.28
C ARG A 418 3.64 -2.30 13.33
N ARG A 419 4.73 -3.01 13.60
CA ARG A 419 5.93 -2.98 12.75
C ARG A 419 5.64 -3.52 11.36
N ILE A 420 4.96 -4.66 11.22
CA ILE A 420 4.55 -5.21 9.92
C ILE A 420 3.70 -4.19 9.15
N ALA A 421 2.73 -3.55 9.79
CA ALA A 421 1.90 -2.54 9.14
C ALA A 421 2.72 -1.33 8.65
N LYS A 422 3.71 -0.89 9.44
CA LYS A 422 4.62 0.20 9.07
C LYS A 422 5.54 -0.19 7.92
N GLU A 423 6.12 -1.39 7.96
CA GLU A 423 6.96 -1.94 6.89
C GLU A 423 6.19 -2.06 5.56
N ILE A 424 4.92 -2.53 5.59
CA ILE A 424 4.06 -2.59 4.40
C ILE A 424 3.78 -1.18 3.85
N ARG A 425 3.51 -0.19 4.69
CA ARG A 425 3.33 1.20 4.27
C ARG A 425 4.57 1.73 3.55
N GLY A 426 5.77 1.46 4.10
CA GLY A 426 7.03 1.85 3.47
C GLY A 426 7.22 1.26 2.08
N ILE A 427 6.81 -0.02 1.87
CA ILE A 427 6.84 -0.66 0.54
C ILE A 427 5.85 0.00 -0.44
N LEU A 428 4.70 0.44 0.07
CA LEU A 428 3.64 1.03 -0.76
C LEU A 428 3.89 2.50 -1.12
N GLU A 429 4.74 3.18 -0.37
CA GLU A 429 5.04 4.61 -0.53
C GLU A 429 5.31 5.03 -1.98
N PRO A 430 6.09 4.32 -2.81
CA PRO A 430 6.36 4.70 -4.18
C PRO A 430 5.14 4.62 -5.12
N VAL A 431 4.14 3.79 -4.81
CA VAL A 431 3.03 3.44 -5.72
C VAL A 431 1.65 3.80 -5.21
N VAL A 432 1.53 4.31 -3.98
CA VAL A 432 0.25 4.73 -3.40
C VAL A 432 0.21 6.24 -3.23
N ILE A 433 -0.78 6.86 -3.83
CA ILE A 433 -1.08 8.28 -3.64
C ILE A 433 -2.29 8.36 -2.71
N ARG A 434 -2.10 8.92 -1.51
CA ARG A 434 -3.13 9.00 -0.51
C ARG A 434 -3.11 10.34 0.20
N ARG A 435 -4.27 10.97 0.27
CA ARG A 435 -4.54 12.17 1.03
C ARG A 435 -5.85 12.02 1.78
N ASN A 436 -5.92 12.66 2.91
CA ASN A 436 -7.13 12.77 3.70
C ASN A 436 -7.51 14.24 3.90
N ARG A 437 -8.58 14.53 4.62
CA ARG A 437 -9.03 15.90 4.85
C ARG A 437 -8.13 16.69 5.80
N LEU A 438 -7.38 16.00 6.66
CA LEU A 438 -6.38 16.65 7.52
C LEU A 438 -5.28 17.26 6.66
N ASP A 439 -4.82 16.53 5.63
CA ASP A 439 -3.82 17.01 4.69
C ASP A 439 -4.27 18.28 3.95
N LEU A 440 -5.58 18.39 3.63
CA LEU A 440 -6.12 19.54 2.90
C LEU A 440 -6.01 20.86 3.67
N LYS A 441 -5.95 20.82 5.00
CA LYS A 441 -5.78 22.02 5.85
C LYS A 441 -4.44 22.73 5.62
N HIS A 442 -3.45 22.04 5.07
CA HIS A 442 -2.10 22.53 4.81
C HIS A 442 -1.91 23.17 3.42
N TYR A 443 -2.94 23.09 2.56
CA TYR A 443 -2.96 23.79 1.28
C TYR A 443 -3.51 25.22 1.47
N GLU A 444 -2.95 26.18 0.74
CA GLU A 444 -3.32 27.61 0.87
C GLU A 444 -4.72 27.93 0.33
N GLU A 445 -5.25 27.06 -0.51
CA GLU A 445 -6.56 27.23 -1.13
C GLU A 445 -7.69 26.97 -0.15
N LYS A 446 -8.66 27.88 -0.09
CA LYS A 446 -9.88 27.65 0.68
C LYS A 446 -10.75 26.63 -0.05
N ILE A 447 -10.73 25.39 0.44
CA ILE A 447 -11.54 24.31 -0.11
C ILE A 447 -12.96 24.45 0.43
N ASP A 448 -13.93 24.61 -0.48
CA ASP A 448 -15.35 24.76 -0.12
C ASP A 448 -15.94 23.39 0.21
N MET A 449 -16.02 23.10 1.51
CA MET A 449 -16.58 21.87 2.07
C MET A 449 -17.49 22.19 3.26
N PRO A 450 -18.56 21.39 3.47
CA PRO A 450 -19.35 21.49 4.68
C PRO A 450 -18.56 21.05 5.93
N ARG A 451 -18.89 21.63 7.07
CA ARG A 451 -18.39 21.19 8.38
C ARG A 451 -19.18 19.96 8.83
N VAL A 452 -18.49 18.90 9.15
CA VAL A 452 -19.11 17.71 9.74
C VAL A 452 -19.20 17.93 11.24
N MET A 453 -20.41 17.87 11.78
CA MET A 453 -20.67 18.02 13.22
C MET A 453 -20.40 16.71 13.96
N ASP A 454 -20.18 16.81 15.25
CA ASP A 454 -20.02 15.64 16.11
C ASP A 454 -21.27 14.73 16.03
N PRO A 455 -21.11 13.40 16.10
CA PRO A 455 -22.22 12.46 15.99
C PRO A 455 -23.29 12.71 17.06
N ILE A 456 -24.53 12.73 16.62
CA ILE A 456 -25.71 12.90 17.47
C ILE A 456 -26.21 11.52 17.89
N GLU A 457 -26.42 11.33 19.19
CA GLU A 457 -26.90 10.09 19.77
C GLU A 457 -28.43 10.10 19.79
N TRP A 458 -29.06 9.13 19.10
CA TRP A 458 -30.50 8.90 19.23
C TRP A 458 -30.75 7.64 20.04
N PHE A 459 -31.33 7.80 21.21
CA PHE A 459 -31.69 6.71 22.10
C PHE A 459 -33.16 6.27 21.83
N TYR A 460 -33.38 4.96 21.65
CA TYR A 460 -34.70 4.35 21.57
C TYR A 460 -35.00 3.59 22.87
N GLU A 461 -36.17 3.86 23.45
CA GLU A 461 -36.54 3.37 24.78
C GLU A 461 -37.17 1.97 24.68
N LEU A 462 -36.62 1.05 25.46
CA LEU A 462 -37.15 -0.31 25.65
C LEU A 462 -37.81 -0.44 27.02
N THR A 463 -38.89 -1.21 27.13
CA THR A 463 -39.47 -1.65 28.39
C THR A 463 -38.52 -2.67 29.06
N ASN A 464 -38.72 -2.93 30.38
CA ASN A 464 -37.87 -3.90 31.08
C ASN A 464 -37.93 -5.29 30.42
N SER A 465 -39.14 -5.78 30.04
CA SER A 465 -39.29 -7.07 29.36
C SER A 465 -38.64 -7.11 27.98
N GLN A 466 -38.72 -6.02 27.22
CA GLN A 466 -38.03 -5.90 25.96
C GLN A 466 -36.50 -5.86 26.14
N MET A 467 -36.02 -5.26 27.23
CA MET A 467 -34.60 -5.24 27.55
C MET A 467 -34.08 -6.63 27.96
N GLU A 468 -34.84 -7.37 28.76
CA GLU A 468 -34.54 -8.77 29.09
C GLU A 468 -34.50 -9.68 27.87
N PHE A 469 -35.44 -9.49 26.93
CA PHE A 469 -35.42 -10.20 25.66
C PHE A 469 -34.23 -9.82 24.82
N TYR A 470 -33.84 -8.55 24.80
CA TYR A 470 -32.66 -8.08 24.09
C TYR A 470 -31.39 -8.82 24.57
N ASP A 471 -31.21 -8.92 25.88
CA ASP A 471 -30.08 -9.66 26.48
C ASP A 471 -30.17 -11.17 26.21
N LYS A 472 -31.38 -11.75 26.29
CA LYS A 472 -31.61 -13.17 25.97
C LYS A 472 -31.17 -13.50 24.53
N VAL A 473 -31.52 -12.67 23.54
CA VAL A 473 -31.12 -12.87 22.14
C VAL A 473 -29.60 -12.85 21.98
N ILE A 474 -28.94 -11.84 22.56
CA ILE A 474 -27.47 -11.75 22.47
C ILE A 474 -26.80 -12.96 23.11
N ASN A 475 -27.25 -13.36 24.31
CA ASN A 475 -26.69 -14.52 25.03
C ASN A 475 -26.94 -15.84 24.29
N THR A 476 -28.10 -15.99 23.64
CA THR A 476 -28.46 -17.18 22.84
C THR A 476 -27.45 -17.43 21.74
N PHE A 477 -27.00 -16.36 21.05
CA PHE A 477 -26.08 -16.45 19.93
C PHE A 477 -24.60 -16.19 20.30
N GLN A 478 -24.26 -16.23 21.59
CA GLN A 478 -22.83 -16.33 22.00
C GLN A 478 -22.23 -17.64 21.50
N SER A 479 -20.89 -17.74 21.51
CA SER A 479 -20.23 -19.01 21.15
C SER A 479 -20.64 -20.11 22.15
N PHE A 480 -20.66 -21.35 21.68
CA PHE A 480 -20.96 -22.50 22.55
C PHE A 480 -19.99 -22.58 23.76
N GLU A 481 -18.74 -22.14 23.55
CA GLU A 481 -17.68 -22.04 24.58
C GLU A 481 -18.02 -20.99 25.67
N GLU A 482 -18.87 -20.00 25.32
CA GLU A 482 -19.33 -18.90 26.23
C GLU A 482 -20.75 -19.13 26.75
N GLY A 483 -21.35 -20.29 26.50
CA GLY A 483 -22.67 -20.67 27.03
C GLY A 483 -23.84 -20.35 26.10
N GLY A 484 -23.60 -20.04 24.81
CA GLY A 484 -24.65 -19.86 23.80
C GLY A 484 -25.51 -21.11 23.61
N SER A 485 -26.81 -20.93 23.36
CA SER A 485 -27.78 -22.02 23.20
C SER A 485 -27.92 -22.48 21.76
N PHE A 486 -27.54 -21.66 20.77
CA PHE A 486 -27.60 -21.99 19.36
C PHE A 486 -26.51 -22.98 18.97
N THR A 487 -26.89 -24.18 18.52
CA THR A 487 -25.91 -25.25 18.19
C THR A 487 -25.32 -25.08 16.80
N GLY A 488 -26.08 -24.52 15.85
CA GLY A 488 -25.68 -24.36 14.47
C GLY A 488 -25.33 -25.66 13.75
N ALA A 489 -25.95 -26.78 14.18
CA ALA A 489 -25.69 -28.13 13.64
C ALA A 489 -25.76 -28.19 12.13
N LEU A 490 -26.71 -27.46 11.52
CA LEU A 490 -26.90 -27.36 10.08
C LEU A 490 -25.65 -26.81 9.34
N TYR A 491 -24.87 -25.97 10.01
CA TYR A 491 -23.71 -25.25 9.43
C TYR A 491 -22.38 -25.93 9.75
N TYR A 492 -22.39 -26.86 10.74
CA TYR A 492 -21.19 -27.54 11.22
C TYR A 492 -21.38 -29.05 11.36
N PRO A 493 -21.88 -29.77 10.30
CA PRO A 493 -22.05 -31.24 10.35
C PRO A 493 -20.76 -32.00 10.60
N ALA A 494 -19.59 -31.48 10.23
CA ALA A 494 -18.30 -32.09 10.53
C ALA A 494 -18.04 -32.28 12.03
N HIS A 495 -18.70 -31.52 12.93
CA HIS A 495 -18.63 -31.74 14.36
C HIS A 495 -19.30 -33.04 14.83
N TYR A 496 -20.24 -33.54 14.05
CA TYR A 496 -21.07 -34.69 14.37
C TYR A 496 -20.61 -35.97 13.65
N LEU A 497 -19.52 -35.91 12.86
CA LEU A 497 -18.99 -37.10 12.19
C LEU A 497 -18.48 -38.12 13.22
N LYS A 498 -18.77 -39.41 12.98
CA LYS A 498 -18.24 -40.52 13.77
C LYS A 498 -16.75 -40.77 13.54
N GLU A 499 -16.28 -40.47 12.33
CA GLU A 499 -14.88 -40.49 11.95
C GLU A 499 -14.30 -39.10 11.98
N LYS A 500 -12.97 -38.98 12.17
CA LYS A 500 -12.29 -37.69 12.25
C LYS A 500 -12.35 -36.98 10.89
N PRO A 501 -12.97 -35.79 10.78
CA PRO A 501 -13.04 -35.04 9.52
C PRO A 501 -11.68 -34.51 9.07
N GLU A 502 -11.56 -34.19 7.80
CA GLU A 502 -10.39 -33.46 7.29
C GLU A 502 -10.28 -32.11 8.00
N GLU A 503 -9.05 -31.68 8.30
CA GLU A 503 -8.80 -30.41 9.04
C GLU A 503 -9.38 -29.20 8.30
N PHE A 504 -9.29 -29.18 6.97
CA PHE A 504 -9.88 -28.13 6.14
C PHE A 504 -11.40 -28.08 6.25
N GLU A 505 -12.08 -29.21 6.17
CA GLU A 505 -13.54 -29.32 6.27
C GLU A 505 -14.05 -28.84 7.64
N ARG A 506 -13.39 -29.24 8.71
CA ARG A 506 -13.71 -28.84 10.07
C ARG A 506 -13.57 -27.33 10.26
N LEU A 507 -12.46 -26.74 9.78
CA LEU A 507 -12.20 -25.31 9.91
C LEU A 507 -13.21 -24.49 9.11
N TYR A 508 -13.52 -24.92 7.89
CA TYR A 508 -14.49 -24.30 7.00
C TYR A 508 -15.87 -24.18 7.65
N GLN A 509 -16.42 -25.30 8.10
CA GLN A 509 -17.77 -25.35 8.65
C GLN A 509 -17.85 -24.63 10.01
N ARG A 510 -16.79 -24.64 10.80
CA ARG A 510 -16.72 -23.86 12.03
C ARG A 510 -16.79 -22.35 11.73
N ASN A 511 -16.09 -21.87 10.70
CA ASN A 511 -16.18 -20.47 10.29
C ASN A 511 -17.59 -20.11 9.81
N LEU A 512 -18.26 -21.04 9.13
CA LEU A 512 -19.64 -20.86 8.69
C LEU A 512 -20.62 -20.77 9.89
N TYR A 513 -20.48 -21.64 10.89
CA TYR A 513 -21.23 -21.56 12.15
C TYR A 513 -21.02 -20.20 12.84
N ASP A 514 -19.77 -19.81 13.03
CA ASP A 514 -19.43 -18.52 13.64
C ASP A 514 -20.03 -17.33 12.87
N PHE A 515 -20.03 -17.38 11.55
CA PHE A 515 -20.65 -16.37 10.71
C PHE A 515 -22.17 -16.30 10.93
N MET A 516 -22.87 -17.44 10.93
CA MET A 516 -24.35 -17.48 11.03
C MET A 516 -24.84 -16.93 12.37
N ARG A 517 -24.21 -17.28 13.50
CA ARG A 517 -24.58 -16.74 14.81
C ARG A 517 -24.37 -15.23 14.92
N ARG A 518 -23.26 -14.72 14.36
CA ARG A 518 -22.97 -13.28 14.32
C ARG A 518 -23.96 -12.51 13.45
N LEU A 519 -24.33 -13.09 12.33
CA LEU A 519 -25.32 -12.52 11.44
C LEU A 519 -26.68 -12.31 12.11
N LEU A 520 -27.14 -13.30 12.89
CA LEU A 520 -28.41 -13.17 13.62
C LEU A 520 -28.37 -12.06 14.66
N VAL A 521 -27.25 -11.88 15.38
CA VAL A 521 -27.09 -10.75 16.31
C VAL A 521 -27.05 -9.41 15.59
N LYS A 522 -26.32 -9.31 14.50
CA LYS A 522 -26.25 -8.08 13.68
C LYS A 522 -27.64 -7.72 13.10
N ARG A 523 -28.40 -8.71 12.64
CA ARG A 523 -29.78 -8.48 12.15
C ARG A 523 -30.72 -8.00 13.24
N PHE A 524 -30.58 -8.56 14.44
CA PHE A 524 -31.35 -8.11 15.61
C PHE A 524 -31.02 -6.65 15.98
N GLU A 525 -29.75 -6.30 15.98
CA GLU A 525 -29.31 -4.92 16.22
C GLU A 525 -29.80 -3.96 15.11
N SER A 526 -29.79 -4.43 13.87
CA SER A 526 -30.25 -3.63 12.74
C SER A 526 -31.74 -3.32 12.84
N SER A 527 -32.60 -4.34 12.85
CA SER A 527 -34.07 -4.19 12.88
C SER A 527 -34.74 -5.37 13.55
N PHE A 528 -35.61 -5.08 14.48
CA PHE A 528 -36.44 -6.10 15.15
C PHE A 528 -37.25 -6.89 14.13
N ARG A 529 -37.88 -6.22 13.15
CA ARG A 529 -38.66 -6.88 12.09
C ARG A 529 -37.82 -7.78 11.19
N ALA A 530 -36.66 -7.27 10.71
CA ALA A 530 -35.76 -8.07 9.89
C ALA A 530 -35.21 -9.28 10.63
N PHE A 531 -34.98 -9.18 11.94
CA PHE A 531 -34.58 -10.30 12.78
C PHE A 531 -35.70 -11.37 12.85
N ARG A 532 -36.91 -10.96 13.10
CA ARG A 532 -38.07 -11.87 13.17
C ARG A 532 -38.28 -12.61 11.85
N ASP A 533 -38.19 -11.90 10.71
CA ASP A 533 -38.29 -12.50 9.38
C ASP A 533 -37.15 -13.48 9.11
N SER A 534 -35.95 -13.20 9.67
CA SER A 534 -34.78 -14.10 9.61
C SER A 534 -35.01 -15.37 10.41
N LEU A 535 -35.51 -15.27 11.63
CA LEU A 535 -35.85 -16.43 12.46
C LEU A 535 -36.84 -17.36 11.76
N ASP A 536 -37.85 -16.78 11.10
CA ASP A 536 -38.84 -17.55 10.36
C ASP A 536 -38.24 -18.28 9.15
N ASN A 537 -37.39 -17.61 8.36
CA ASN A 537 -36.65 -18.22 7.28
C ASN A 537 -35.74 -19.37 7.76
N PHE A 538 -35.07 -19.21 8.92
CA PHE A 538 -34.23 -20.23 9.51
C PHE A 538 -35.08 -21.42 10.00
N ARG A 539 -36.18 -21.18 10.69
CA ARG A 539 -37.16 -22.19 11.13
C ARG A 539 -37.65 -23.02 9.95
N GLU A 540 -38.17 -22.36 8.91
CA GLU A 540 -38.63 -23.05 7.68
C GLU A 540 -37.56 -23.90 7.02
N THR A 541 -36.32 -23.40 6.99
CA THR A 541 -35.19 -24.13 6.40
C THR A 541 -34.84 -25.37 7.23
N HIS A 542 -34.82 -25.25 8.56
CA HIS A 542 -34.60 -26.39 9.45
C HIS A 542 -35.69 -27.45 9.28
N GLU A 543 -36.94 -27.03 9.18
CA GLU A 543 -38.07 -27.95 8.95
C GLU A 543 -37.95 -28.70 7.63
N LYS A 544 -37.75 -27.97 6.51
CA LYS A 544 -37.59 -28.58 5.18
C LYS A 544 -36.38 -29.57 5.12
N ILE A 545 -35.30 -29.25 5.83
CA ILE A 545 -34.14 -30.13 5.89
C ILE A 545 -34.42 -31.37 6.75
N LEU A 546 -35.09 -31.22 7.89
CA LEU A 546 -35.50 -32.36 8.71
C LEU A 546 -36.39 -33.33 7.93
N GLU A 547 -37.33 -32.80 7.15
CA GLU A 547 -38.19 -33.62 6.25
C GLU A 547 -37.33 -34.30 5.17
N PHE A 548 -36.48 -33.56 4.47
CA PHE A 548 -35.65 -34.10 3.41
C PHE A 548 -34.72 -35.22 3.92
N VAL A 549 -34.09 -35.00 5.09
CA VAL A 549 -33.21 -36.01 5.71
C VAL A 549 -33.96 -37.26 6.15
N LYS A 550 -35.20 -37.14 6.65
CA LYS A 550 -36.05 -38.25 7.00
C LYS A 550 -36.37 -39.11 5.77
N ASP A 551 -36.63 -38.50 4.62
CA ASP A 551 -36.96 -39.17 3.39
C ASP A 551 -35.78 -39.79 2.66
N ARG A 552 -34.68 -39.07 2.58
CA ARG A 552 -33.51 -39.39 1.74
C ARG A 552 -32.34 -40.00 2.48
N HIS A 553 -32.30 -39.95 3.80
CA HIS A 553 -31.19 -40.36 4.67
C HIS A 553 -29.83 -39.75 4.31
N VAL A 554 -29.85 -38.60 3.66
CA VAL A 554 -28.66 -37.78 3.31
C VAL A 554 -28.87 -36.33 3.67
N PHE A 555 -27.79 -35.65 4.05
CA PHE A 555 -27.72 -34.18 4.25
C PHE A 555 -26.76 -33.60 3.23
N VAL A 556 -27.14 -32.47 2.60
CA VAL A 556 -26.33 -31.75 1.61
C VAL A 556 -26.05 -30.35 2.09
N LEU A 557 -24.78 -30.04 2.31
CA LEU A 557 -24.31 -28.68 2.57
C LEU A 557 -23.71 -28.14 1.29
N ASP A 558 -24.38 -27.18 0.67
CA ASP A 558 -23.92 -26.53 -0.56
C ASP A 558 -24.27 -25.04 -0.60
N ARG A 559 -23.71 -24.34 -1.61
CA ARG A 559 -23.94 -22.93 -1.85
C ARG A 559 -25.42 -22.57 -2.05
N SER A 560 -26.24 -23.47 -2.58
CA SER A 560 -27.65 -23.20 -2.84
C SER A 560 -28.48 -23.11 -1.56
N LEU A 561 -28.13 -23.92 -0.57
CA LEU A 561 -28.71 -23.86 0.77
C LEU A 561 -28.39 -22.52 1.44
N LEU A 562 -27.11 -22.11 1.39
CA LEU A 562 -26.66 -20.84 1.95
C LEU A 562 -27.34 -19.64 1.28
N LYS A 563 -27.46 -19.63 -0.05
CA LYS A 563 -28.18 -18.58 -0.79
C LYS A 563 -29.66 -18.48 -0.46
N LYS A 564 -30.33 -19.58 -0.15
CA LYS A 564 -31.75 -19.58 0.26
C LYS A 564 -31.93 -18.94 1.64
N LEU A 565 -31.02 -19.23 2.58
CA LEU A 565 -31.06 -18.70 3.94
C LEU A 565 -30.76 -17.18 4.00
N LEU A 566 -29.98 -16.71 3.06
CA LEU A 566 -29.30 -15.42 3.13
C LEU A 566 -29.64 -14.53 1.92
N LYS A 567 -30.88 -14.57 1.43
CA LYS A 567 -31.35 -13.80 0.28
C LYS A 567 -30.95 -12.33 0.39
N GLY A 568 -30.03 -11.87 -0.48
CA GLY A 568 -29.75 -10.45 -0.73
C GLY A 568 -28.59 -9.83 0.07
N GLU A 569 -27.67 -10.61 0.65
CA GLU A 569 -26.53 -10.10 1.42
C GLU A 569 -25.22 -10.11 0.64
N GLU A 570 -24.55 -8.95 0.58
CA GLU A 570 -23.26 -8.76 -0.11
C GLU A 570 -22.08 -9.45 0.59
N GLU A 571 -22.11 -9.58 1.92
CA GLU A 571 -21.07 -10.32 2.66
C GLU A 571 -21.01 -11.78 2.26
N LEU A 572 -22.10 -12.31 1.73
CA LEU A 572 -22.19 -13.67 1.19
C LEU A 572 -21.64 -13.82 -0.22
N GLU A 573 -21.76 -12.80 -1.04
CA GLU A 573 -21.10 -12.84 -2.35
C GLU A 573 -19.59 -12.97 -2.16
N GLY A 574 -19.01 -12.25 -1.20
CA GLY A 574 -17.59 -12.40 -0.81
C GLY A 574 -17.27 -13.78 -0.21
N LEU A 575 -18.07 -14.27 0.74
CA LEU A 575 -17.89 -15.63 1.30
C LEU A 575 -18.15 -16.73 0.26
N ALA A 576 -19.14 -16.56 -0.61
CA ALA A 576 -19.44 -17.50 -1.66
C ALA A 576 -18.37 -17.52 -2.77
N GLU A 577 -17.65 -16.41 -2.98
CA GLU A 577 -16.48 -16.34 -3.86
C GLU A 577 -15.25 -17.00 -3.22
N ASP A 578 -15.03 -16.78 -1.92
CA ASP A 578 -13.95 -17.44 -1.16
C ASP A 578 -14.08 -18.96 -1.10
N TYR A 579 -15.31 -19.49 -1.20
CA TYR A 579 -15.63 -20.90 -1.01
C TYR A 579 -15.95 -21.69 -2.31
N GLY A 580 -15.98 -21.03 -3.48
CA GLY A 580 -16.16 -21.69 -4.79
C GLY A 580 -17.38 -22.62 -4.86
N ASP A 581 -17.25 -23.74 -5.58
CA ASP A 581 -18.29 -24.76 -5.72
C ASP A 581 -18.27 -25.80 -4.57
N TYR A 582 -18.14 -25.33 -3.31
CA TYR A 582 -18.17 -26.24 -2.17
C TYR A 582 -19.52 -26.97 -2.09
N ARG A 583 -19.48 -28.30 -2.18
CA ARG A 583 -20.61 -29.20 -2.01
C ARG A 583 -20.16 -30.43 -1.25
N LYS A 584 -20.80 -30.70 -0.12
CA LYS A 584 -20.54 -31.90 0.67
C LYS A 584 -21.85 -32.62 0.93
N ILE A 585 -21.81 -33.95 0.80
CA ILE A 585 -22.96 -34.84 1.02
C ILE A 585 -22.60 -35.77 2.17
N TYR A 586 -23.44 -35.80 3.18
CA TYR A 586 -23.30 -36.64 4.35
C TYR A 586 -24.42 -37.70 4.37
N ARG A 587 -24.06 -38.97 4.55
CA ARG A 587 -25.05 -39.96 4.89
C ARG A 587 -25.37 -39.88 6.38
N ILE A 588 -26.64 -40.02 6.76
CA ILE A 588 -27.02 -39.86 8.17
C ILE A 588 -26.34 -40.92 9.05
N GLY A 589 -26.04 -42.13 8.51
CA GLY A 589 -25.29 -43.18 9.19
C GLY A 589 -23.85 -42.77 9.58
N GLU A 590 -23.26 -41.79 8.90
CA GLU A 590 -21.91 -41.25 9.16
C GLU A 590 -21.90 -40.24 10.33
N LEU A 591 -23.05 -39.64 10.62
CA LEU A 591 -23.25 -38.66 11.70
C LEU A 591 -23.74 -39.36 12.98
N ASN A 592 -23.43 -38.77 14.13
CA ASN A 592 -23.96 -39.21 15.41
C ASN A 592 -25.45 -38.85 15.56
N GLN A 593 -26.14 -39.42 16.57
CA GLN A 593 -27.55 -39.19 16.78
C GLN A 593 -27.91 -37.74 17.24
N ASP A 594 -26.92 -37.01 17.76
CA ASP A 594 -27.15 -35.66 18.29
C ASP A 594 -27.30 -34.66 17.17
N PHE A 595 -26.80 -34.93 15.96
CA PHE A 595 -26.94 -34.05 14.79
C PHE A 595 -28.39 -33.69 14.50
N LEU A 596 -29.28 -34.68 14.39
CA LEU A 596 -30.72 -34.43 14.13
C LEU A 596 -31.41 -33.82 15.35
N LYS A 597 -31.01 -34.19 16.56
CA LYS A 597 -31.56 -33.64 17.80
C LYS A 597 -31.23 -32.13 17.91
N ASP A 598 -30.00 -31.78 17.60
CA ASP A 598 -29.56 -30.38 17.68
C ASP A 598 -30.16 -29.52 16.56
N ILE A 599 -30.39 -30.04 15.34
CA ILE A 599 -31.17 -29.33 14.33
C ILE A 599 -32.63 -29.10 14.79
N GLN A 600 -33.23 -30.10 15.44
CA GLN A 600 -34.56 -29.95 15.99
C GLN A 600 -34.60 -28.94 17.13
N ARG A 601 -33.60 -28.96 18.02
CA ARG A 601 -33.43 -28.01 19.12
C ARG A 601 -33.24 -26.57 18.62
N ASP A 602 -32.45 -26.35 17.57
CA ASP A 602 -32.29 -25.03 16.95
C ASP A 602 -33.62 -24.54 16.36
N LYS A 603 -34.43 -25.42 15.72
CA LYS A 603 -35.76 -25.09 15.23
C LYS A 603 -36.67 -24.62 16.36
N GLU A 604 -36.77 -25.38 17.48
CA GLU A 604 -37.54 -25.05 18.66
C GLU A 604 -37.05 -23.75 19.33
N LEU A 605 -35.76 -23.50 19.34
CA LEU A 605 -35.19 -22.25 19.81
C LEU A 605 -35.69 -21.06 19.00
N PHE A 606 -35.72 -21.15 17.65
CA PHE A 606 -36.23 -20.08 16.81
C PHE A 606 -37.74 -19.88 17.04
N GLU A 607 -38.54 -20.93 17.17
CA GLU A 607 -39.95 -20.86 17.49
C GLU A 607 -40.20 -20.14 18.83
N SER A 608 -39.46 -20.51 19.87
CA SER A 608 -39.56 -19.87 21.21
C SER A 608 -39.19 -18.38 21.18
N LEU A 609 -38.11 -18.02 20.42
CA LEU A 609 -37.73 -16.61 20.27
C LEU A 609 -38.79 -15.80 19.51
N MET A 610 -39.44 -16.41 18.49
CA MET A 610 -40.51 -15.76 17.72
C MET A 610 -41.76 -15.55 18.56
N GLU A 611 -42.18 -16.54 19.33
CA GLU A 611 -43.34 -16.44 20.23
C GLU A 611 -43.15 -15.30 21.27
N GLU A 612 -41.97 -15.23 21.90
CA GLU A 612 -41.69 -14.17 22.86
C GLU A 612 -41.57 -12.79 22.20
N PHE A 613 -40.97 -12.72 20.99
CA PHE A 613 -40.92 -11.52 20.18
C PHE A 613 -42.32 -10.96 19.87
N ASP A 614 -43.23 -11.84 19.43
CA ASP A 614 -44.58 -11.49 19.06
C ASP A 614 -45.38 -11.04 20.31
N MET A 615 -45.20 -11.67 21.49
CA MET A 615 -45.82 -11.24 22.80
C MET A 615 -45.32 -9.85 23.26
N LEU A 616 -44.09 -9.46 22.90
CA LEU A 616 -43.52 -8.16 23.25
C LEU A 616 -43.88 -7.04 22.26
N GLU A 617 -44.67 -7.34 21.22
CA GLU A 617 -45.14 -6.41 20.17
C GLU A 617 -44.01 -5.63 19.49
N LEU A 618 -42.80 -6.15 19.51
CA LEU A 618 -41.61 -5.49 18.95
C LEU A 618 -41.67 -5.25 17.43
N GLY A 619 -42.54 -6.02 16.73
CA GLY A 619 -42.77 -5.88 15.30
C GLY A 619 -43.76 -4.80 14.93
N ASP A 620 -44.81 -4.60 15.73
CA ASP A 620 -45.90 -3.66 15.49
C ASP A 620 -45.68 -2.31 16.18
N ASP A 621 -45.01 -2.31 17.32
CA ASP A 621 -44.70 -1.13 18.13
C ASP A 621 -43.18 -0.90 18.25
N ASP A 622 -42.48 -0.92 17.10
CA ASP A 622 -41.02 -0.80 17.03
C ASP A 622 -40.52 0.52 17.66
N PRO A 623 -39.83 0.49 18.82
CA PRO A 623 -39.34 1.70 19.47
C PRO A 623 -38.23 2.41 18.68
N LYS A 624 -37.44 1.67 17.90
CA LYS A 624 -36.37 2.24 17.07
C LYS A 624 -36.97 3.02 15.90
N LEU A 625 -38.00 2.48 15.23
CA LEU A 625 -38.73 3.17 14.16
C LEU A 625 -39.43 4.43 14.68
N LYS A 626 -40.09 4.36 15.88
CA LYS A 626 -40.71 5.54 16.50
C LYS A 626 -39.70 6.67 16.72
N ARG A 627 -38.53 6.34 17.26
CA ARG A 627 -37.47 7.33 17.48
C ARG A 627 -36.97 7.93 16.16
N LEU A 628 -36.88 7.11 15.09
CA LEU A 628 -36.53 7.56 13.75
C LEU A 628 -37.54 8.57 13.22
N VAL A 629 -38.86 8.26 13.29
CA VAL A 629 -39.92 9.15 12.78
C VAL A 629 -39.90 10.50 13.48
N LEU A 630 -39.82 10.51 14.82
CA LEU A 630 -39.72 11.75 15.61
C LEU A 630 -38.50 12.58 15.23
N GLY A 631 -37.35 11.96 15.02
CA GLY A 631 -36.14 12.67 14.58
C GLY A 631 -36.21 13.19 13.17
N LEU A 632 -36.86 12.45 12.24
CA LEU A 632 -37.05 12.89 10.87
C LEU A 632 -38.01 14.09 10.78
N GLU A 633 -39.09 14.17 11.58
CA GLU A 633 -39.97 15.33 11.63
C GLU A 633 -39.22 16.64 11.92
N GLU A 634 -38.17 16.56 12.72
CA GLU A 634 -37.32 17.70 13.03
C GLU A 634 -36.34 18.00 11.87
N LEU A 635 -35.60 16.99 11.39
CA LEU A 635 -34.57 17.17 10.37
C LEU A 635 -35.12 17.62 9.01
N LEU A 636 -36.31 17.15 8.64
CA LEU A 636 -36.93 17.45 7.34
C LEU A 636 -37.44 18.89 7.19
N LYS A 637 -37.45 19.67 8.29
CA LYS A 637 -37.81 21.10 8.24
C LYS A 637 -36.83 21.90 7.38
N ASP A 638 -35.55 21.56 7.41
CA ASP A 638 -34.49 22.33 6.77
C ASP A 638 -33.54 21.52 5.86
N ARG A 639 -33.58 20.18 5.89
CA ARG A 639 -32.61 19.36 5.15
C ARG A 639 -33.16 18.05 4.61
N LYS A 640 -32.48 17.52 3.59
CA LYS A 640 -32.69 16.17 3.09
C LYS A 640 -31.84 15.20 3.90
N VAL A 641 -32.31 13.94 4.02
CA VAL A 641 -31.68 12.92 4.88
C VAL A 641 -31.41 11.65 4.09
N VAL A 642 -30.26 11.04 4.35
CA VAL A 642 -29.93 9.68 3.88
C VAL A 642 -29.86 8.74 5.07
N ILE A 643 -30.63 7.65 5.01
CA ILE A 643 -30.65 6.58 6.02
C ILE A 643 -29.90 5.39 5.44
N PHE A 644 -28.81 4.99 6.09
CA PHE A 644 -28.03 3.83 5.74
C PHE A 644 -28.29 2.65 6.68
N THR A 645 -28.41 1.47 6.10
CA THR A 645 -28.45 0.17 6.78
C THR A 645 -27.58 -0.84 6.04
N GLU A 646 -27.02 -1.82 6.74
CA GLU A 646 -26.25 -2.91 6.10
C GLU A 646 -27.17 -3.91 5.37
N TYR A 647 -28.45 -4.02 5.79
CA TYR A 647 -29.35 -5.10 5.40
C TYR A 647 -30.48 -4.67 4.47
N LEU A 648 -30.66 -5.43 3.41
CA LEU A 648 -31.72 -5.17 2.43
C LEU A 648 -33.13 -5.30 3.04
N ASP A 649 -33.32 -6.28 3.94
CA ASP A 649 -34.61 -6.50 4.58
C ASP A 649 -34.98 -5.35 5.53
N THR A 650 -33.96 -4.83 6.27
CA THR A 650 -34.11 -3.59 7.06
C THR A 650 -34.44 -2.39 6.18
N ALA A 651 -33.75 -2.24 5.03
CA ALA A 651 -34.04 -1.15 4.10
C ALA A 651 -35.46 -1.22 3.55
N ARG A 652 -35.98 -2.42 3.20
CA ARG A 652 -37.34 -2.64 2.77
C ARG A 652 -38.35 -2.27 3.84
N TYR A 653 -38.12 -2.78 5.05
CA TYR A 653 -38.97 -2.46 6.20
C TYR A 653 -39.05 -0.96 6.44
N LEU A 654 -37.93 -0.26 6.48
CA LEU A 654 -37.86 1.19 6.68
C LEU A 654 -38.55 1.94 5.53
N GLY A 655 -38.28 1.56 4.29
CA GLY A 655 -38.89 2.21 3.13
C GLY A 655 -40.43 2.11 3.13
N ASP A 656 -40.99 0.94 3.49
CA ASP A 656 -42.40 0.73 3.56
C ASP A 656 -43.06 1.40 4.79
N ALA A 657 -42.37 1.38 5.93
CA ALA A 657 -42.85 2.05 7.12
C ALA A 657 -42.81 3.57 6.99
N LEU A 658 -41.71 4.15 6.51
CA LEU A 658 -41.56 5.60 6.35
C LEU A 658 -42.47 6.18 5.28
N GLU A 659 -42.82 5.42 4.24
CA GLU A 659 -43.79 5.87 3.23
C GLU A 659 -45.19 6.12 3.81
N LYS A 660 -45.53 5.42 4.92
CA LYS A 660 -46.83 5.65 5.63
C LYS A 660 -46.82 6.96 6.42
N PHE A 661 -45.65 7.34 7.01
CA PHE A 661 -45.50 8.58 7.78
C PHE A 661 -45.19 9.80 6.92
N PHE A 662 -44.45 9.60 5.82
CA PHE A 662 -43.97 10.65 4.91
C PHE A 662 -44.33 10.32 3.44
N PRO A 663 -45.64 10.32 3.08
CA PRO A 663 -46.11 9.89 1.74
C PRO A 663 -45.46 10.70 0.61
N GLY A 664 -44.91 10.02 -0.40
CA GLY A 664 -44.32 10.62 -1.58
C GLY A 664 -42.97 11.31 -1.35
N MET A 665 -42.42 11.30 -0.12
CA MET A 665 -41.12 11.91 0.22
C MET A 665 -39.98 10.88 0.32
N VAL A 666 -40.30 9.57 0.29
CA VAL A 666 -39.31 8.50 0.52
C VAL A 666 -38.86 7.90 -0.80
N LEU A 667 -37.55 7.96 -1.05
CA LEU A 667 -36.91 7.27 -2.17
C LEU A 667 -36.28 5.96 -1.69
N LYS A 668 -36.77 4.83 -2.20
CA LYS A 668 -36.28 3.48 -1.89
C LYS A 668 -35.07 3.17 -2.78
N GLY A 669 -33.86 3.53 -2.33
CA GLY A 669 -32.60 3.40 -3.08
C GLY A 669 -32.05 1.96 -3.21
N TYR A 670 -32.69 0.98 -2.61
CA TYR A 670 -32.29 -0.44 -2.59
C TYR A 670 -33.06 -1.29 -3.62
N GLU A 671 -34.15 -0.80 -4.17
CA GLU A 671 -35.00 -1.51 -5.16
C GLU A 671 -34.74 -0.97 -6.57
N ASN A 672 -34.46 -1.87 -7.53
CA ASN A 672 -34.24 -1.52 -8.93
C ASN A 672 -33.32 -0.30 -9.08
N LEU A 673 -32.12 -0.40 -8.49
CA LEU A 673 -31.19 0.71 -8.41
C LEU A 673 -30.89 1.30 -9.79
N GLU A 674 -30.72 0.44 -10.81
CA GLU A 674 -30.45 0.88 -12.20
C GLU A 674 -31.55 1.79 -12.75
N GLY A 675 -32.82 1.46 -12.51
CA GLY A 675 -33.96 2.29 -12.92
C GLY A 675 -34.08 3.60 -12.13
N LYS A 676 -33.54 3.67 -10.91
CA LYS A 676 -33.67 4.81 -10.00
C LYS A 676 -32.43 5.73 -9.98
N ILE A 677 -31.31 5.37 -10.63
CA ILE A 677 -30.06 6.16 -10.63
C ILE A 677 -30.34 7.61 -11.03
N ARG A 678 -31.10 7.84 -12.11
CA ARG A 678 -31.42 9.20 -12.59
C ARG A 678 -32.25 9.99 -11.57
N THR A 679 -33.18 9.33 -10.87
CA THR A 679 -33.98 9.95 -9.81
C THR A 679 -33.15 10.32 -8.61
N ILE A 680 -32.23 9.42 -8.17
CA ILE A 680 -31.28 9.69 -7.08
C ILE A 680 -30.39 10.87 -7.47
N TYR A 681 -29.82 10.85 -8.67
CA TYR A 681 -28.98 11.92 -9.19
C TYR A 681 -29.67 13.29 -9.16
N ARG A 682 -30.90 13.41 -9.69
CA ARG A 682 -31.65 14.68 -9.72
C ARG A 682 -32.08 15.16 -8.34
N ASN A 683 -32.37 14.26 -7.40
CA ASN A 683 -32.85 14.62 -6.05
C ASN A 683 -31.73 14.86 -5.04
N PHE A 684 -30.58 14.16 -5.15
CA PHE A 684 -29.56 14.13 -4.11
C PHE A 684 -28.14 14.57 -4.55
N ASP A 685 -27.88 14.73 -5.86
CA ASP A 685 -26.59 15.23 -6.36
C ASP A 685 -26.65 16.70 -6.75
N ALA A 686 -25.81 17.55 -6.14
CA ALA A 686 -25.73 18.96 -6.47
C ALA A 686 -25.12 19.25 -7.85
N SER A 687 -24.50 18.25 -8.50
CA SER A 687 -23.96 18.36 -9.86
C SER A 687 -24.97 18.09 -10.95
N ALA A 688 -26.23 17.76 -10.61
CA ALA A 688 -27.28 17.54 -11.57
C ALA A 688 -27.64 18.83 -12.32
N GLU A 689 -27.85 18.71 -13.62
CA GLU A 689 -28.23 19.87 -14.48
C GLU A 689 -29.58 20.45 -14.11
N SER A 690 -30.51 19.63 -13.65
CA SER A 690 -31.82 20.01 -13.13
C SER A 690 -32.08 19.29 -11.81
N TRP A 691 -32.52 20.08 -10.82
CA TRP A 691 -32.87 19.55 -9.51
C TRP A 691 -34.35 19.19 -9.40
N ASP A 692 -34.59 18.10 -8.66
CA ASP A 692 -35.89 17.67 -8.26
C ASP A 692 -35.96 17.64 -6.73
N ASP A 693 -37.03 18.08 -6.10
CA ASP A 693 -37.18 18.15 -4.64
C ASP A 693 -38.34 17.30 -4.12
N GLN A 694 -38.87 16.40 -4.97
CA GLN A 694 -39.91 15.47 -4.58
C GLN A 694 -39.51 14.62 -3.36
N TYR A 695 -38.33 14.02 -3.43
CA TYR A 695 -37.82 13.15 -2.37
C TYR A 695 -36.94 13.89 -1.39
N LYS A 696 -37.23 13.74 -0.09
CA LYS A 696 -36.46 14.30 1.00
C LYS A 696 -35.71 13.25 1.83
N ILE A 697 -36.21 11.99 1.81
CA ILE A 697 -35.63 10.85 2.52
C ILE A 697 -35.13 9.85 1.49
N LEU A 698 -33.87 9.46 1.58
CA LEU A 698 -33.30 8.36 0.82
C LEU A 698 -32.98 7.21 1.77
N VAL A 699 -33.66 6.06 1.61
CA VAL A 699 -33.32 4.83 2.32
C VAL A 699 -32.41 3.99 1.43
N ALA A 700 -31.22 3.65 1.94
CA ALA A 700 -30.18 3.03 1.16
C ALA A 700 -29.45 1.93 1.93
N THR A 701 -28.96 0.94 1.21
CA THR A 701 -27.93 0.01 1.72
C THR A 701 -26.52 0.55 1.44
N ASP A 702 -25.50 -0.09 1.97
CA ASP A 702 -24.10 0.30 1.74
C ASP A 702 -23.68 0.25 0.24
N ARG A 703 -24.48 -0.35 -0.65
CA ARG A 703 -24.31 -0.22 -2.11
C ARG A 703 -24.30 1.22 -2.60
N LEU A 704 -25.11 2.09 -1.98
CA LEU A 704 -25.10 3.53 -2.28
C LEU A 704 -23.98 4.29 -1.57
N SER A 705 -23.30 3.67 -0.61
CA SER A 705 -22.11 4.23 0.00
C SER A 705 -20.88 4.18 -0.93
N GLU A 706 -20.98 3.51 -2.08
CA GLU A 706 -19.95 3.47 -3.12
C GLU A 706 -20.39 4.25 -4.36
N GLY A 707 -19.56 5.21 -4.82
CA GLY A 707 -19.69 5.89 -6.11
C GLY A 707 -20.71 7.01 -6.28
N PHE A 708 -21.77 7.12 -5.49
CA PHE A 708 -22.79 8.16 -5.62
C PHE A 708 -22.41 9.47 -4.94
N ASN A 709 -22.85 10.60 -5.53
CA ASN A 709 -22.83 11.89 -4.86
C ASN A 709 -24.20 12.14 -4.24
N LEU A 710 -24.25 12.41 -2.96
CA LEU A 710 -25.47 12.69 -2.22
C LEU A 710 -25.38 14.02 -1.47
N ASN A 711 -24.61 14.96 -2.01
CA ASN A 711 -24.26 16.24 -1.36
C ASN A 711 -25.38 17.27 -1.29
N ARG A 712 -26.61 16.92 -1.77
CA ARG A 712 -27.84 17.64 -1.45
C ARG A 712 -28.53 17.10 -0.19
N ALA A 713 -27.94 16.14 0.53
CA ALA A 713 -28.38 15.74 1.85
C ALA A 713 -27.55 16.44 2.93
N GLY A 714 -28.20 16.89 4.01
CA GLY A 714 -27.57 17.56 5.15
C GLY A 714 -27.40 16.64 6.38
N ALA A 715 -27.92 15.41 6.32
CA ALA A 715 -27.78 14.46 7.42
C ALA A 715 -27.62 13.03 6.92
N VAL A 716 -26.77 12.27 7.60
CA VAL A 716 -26.62 10.82 7.48
C VAL A 716 -27.11 10.17 8.76
N ILE A 717 -28.03 9.23 8.64
CA ILE A 717 -28.51 8.41 9.75
C ILE A 717 -27.94 6.99 9.56
N ASN A 718 -27.12 6.55 10.51
CA ASN A 718 -26.69 5.16 10.60
C ASN A 718 -27.77 4.41 11.42
N TYR A 719 -28.67 3.72 10.73
CA TYR A 719 -29.73 2.96 11.39
C TYR A 719 -29.16 1.75 12.14
N ASP A 720 -28.14 1.11 11.56
CA ASP A 720 -27.32 0.08 12.22
C ASP A 720 -26.07 0.71 12.81
N ILE A 721 -25.55 0.12 13.87
CA ILE A 721 -24.29 0.56 14.50
C ILE A 721 -23.14 0.40 13.49
N PRO A 722 -22.40 1.48 13.24
CA PRO A 722 -21.29 1.42 12.27
C PRO A 722 -20.05 0.78 12.92
N TRP A 723 -20.04 -0.54 13.06
CA TRP A 723 -18.95 -1.32 13.65
C TRP A 723 -17.59 -1.14 12.94
N ASN A 724 -17.60 -0.70 11.70
CA ASN A 724 -16.39 -0.36 10.94
C ASN A 724 -16.32 1.15 10.72
N PRO A 725 -15.35 1.86 11.35
CA PRO A 725 -15.19 3.31 11.19
C PRO A 725 -15.03 3.75 9.74
N VAL A 726 -14.45 2.90 8.89
CA VAL A 726 -14.29 3.16 7.45
C VAL A 726 -15.64 3.33 6.76
N ARG A 727 -16.68 2.59 7.18
CA ARG A 727 -18.05 2.76 6.64
C ARG A 727 -18.62 4.13 6.98
N VAL A 728 -18.35 4.65 8.16
CA VAL A 728 -18.75 6.03 8.52
C VAL A 728 -18.10 7.03 7.57
N ILE A 729 -16.79 6.90 7.34
CA ILE A 729 -16.05 7.75 6.41
C ILE A 729 -16.64 7.64 4.99
N GLN A 730 -16.97 6.43 4.54
CA GLN A 730 -17.57 6.20 3.22
C GLN A 730 -18.98 6.83 3.11
N ARG A 731 -19.87 6.59 4.08
CA ARG A 731 -21.24 7.13 4.11
C ARG A 731 -21.24 8.66 4.18
N VAL A 732 -20.49 9.23 5.10
CA VAL A 732 -20.34 10.69 5.27
C VAL A 732 -19.66 11.31 4.04
N GLY A 733 -18.65 10.64 3.48
CA GLY A 733 -17.98 11.09 2.26
C GLY A 733 -18.89 11.16 1.03
N ARG A 734 -20.11 10.60 1.04
CA ARG A 734 -21.11 10.76 -0.04
C ARG A 734 -21.81 12.10 0.02
N ILE A 735 -22.02 12.65 1.21
CA ILE A 735 -22.65 13.97 1.39
C ILE A 735 -21.60 15.07 1.59
N ASN A 736 -20.43 14.76 2.14
CA ASN A 736 -19.32 15.69 2.31
C ASN A 736 -18.40 15.68 1.08
N ARG A 737 -18.72 16.51 0.08
CA ARG A 737 -18.02 16.58 -1.21
C ARG A 737 -17.43 17.94 -1.46
N ILE A 738 -16.27 17.98 -2.15
CA ILE A 738 -15.61 19.18 -2.61
C ILE A 738 -16.35 19.81 -3.79
N GLY A 739 -16.45 21.14 -3.80
CA GLY A 739 -16.77 21.94 -5.00
C GLY A 739 -18.23 22.29 -5.21
N LYS A 740 -19.19 21.70 -4.51
CA LYS A 740 -20.62 22.11 -4.53
C LYS A 740 -21.26 21.91 -3.18
N LYS A 741 -21.01 22.83 -2.27
CA LYS A 741 -21.56 22.86 -0.93
C LYS A 741 -23.04 23.32 -0.99
N VAL A 742 -23.94 22.53 -0.39
CA VAL A 742 -25.35 22.87 -0.25
C VAL A 742 -25.69 23.26 1.19
N TYR A 743 -25.07 22.59 2.16
CA TYR A 743 -25.23 22.85 3.58
C TYR A 743 -23.92 23.32 4.20
N GLU A 744 -24.00 24.25 5.18
CA GLU A 744 -22.83 24.66 5.97
C GLU A 744 -22.38 23.56 6.92
N GLU A 745 -23.34 22.83 7.51
CA GLU A 745 -23.14 21.80 8.50
C GLU A 745 -23.84 20.50 8.10
N ILE A 746 -23.14 19.37 8.32
CA ILE A 746 -23.61 18.03 8.08
C ILE A 746 -23.72 17.30 9.41
N TYR A 747 -24.85 16.61 9.63
CA TYR A 747 -25.12 15.84 10.81
C TYR A 747 -24.93 14.34 10.59
N ILE A 748 -24.33 13.68 11.59
CA ILE A 748 -24.21 12.22 11.67
C ILE A 748 -25.05 11.75 12.86
N ILE A 749 -25.94 10.80 12.64
CA ILE A 749 -26.82 10.29 13.68
C ILE A 749 -26.60 8.79 13.87
N ASN A 750 -26.42 8.34 15.12
CA ASN A 750 -26.28 6.95 15.49
C ASN A 750 -27.36 6.55 16.49
N PHE A 751 -27.87 5.31 16.37
CA PHE A 751 -28.92 4.76 17.24
C PHE A 751 -28.35 3.90 18.37
N PHE A 752 -28.93 4.04 19.57
CA PHE A 752 -28.58 3.24 20.73
C PHE A 752 -29.83 2.84 21.57
N PRO A 753 -29.89 1.60 22.12
CA PRO A 753 -30.92 1.19 23.02
C PRO A 753 -30.76 1.84 24.38
N THR A 754 -31.86 2.14 25.05
CA THR A 754 -31.92 2.58 26.43
C THR A 754 -33.15 2.06 27.16
N GLU A 755 -33.14 2.12 28.48
CA GLU A 755 -34.32 1.85 29.32
C GLU A 755 -35.29 3.04 29.31
N ARG A 756 -36.57 2.74 29.37
CA ARG A 756 -37.62 3.75 29.42
C ARG A 756 -37.46 4.66 30.63
N GLY A 757 -37.43 5.96 30.42
CA GLY A 757 -37.26 6.96 31.46
C GLY A 757 -35.84 7.14 32.02
N ALA A 758 -34.84 6.56 31.39
CA ALA A 758 -33.44 6.79 31.71
C ALA A 758 -33.00 8.21 31.30
N ASP A 759 -32.20 8.87 32.17
CA ASP A 759 -31.55 10.12 31.81
C ASP A 759 -30.39 9.87 30.80
N ILE A 760 -29.78 10.94 30.29
CA ILE A 760 -28.73 10.86 29.29
C ILE A 760 -27.50 10.06 29.78
N VAL A 761 -27.13 10.20 31.06
CA VAL A 761 -25.94 9.52 31.63
C VAL A 761 -26.22 8.02 31.73
N LYS A 762 -27.35 7.62 32.26
CA LYS A 762 -27.78 6.23 32.35
C LYS A 762 -27.98 5.61 30.97
N SER A 763 -28.51 6.35 30.00
CA SER A 763 -28.67 5.90 28.63
C SER A 763 -27.33 5.58 27.99
N ARG A 764 -26.30 6.40 28.19
CA ARG A 764 -24.93 6.15 27.72
C ARG A 764 -24.29 4.93 28.36
N GLU A 765 -24.51 4.75 29.70
CA GLU A 765 -24.02 3.55 30.40
C GLU A 765 -24.65 2.27 29.84
N ILE A 766 -25.97 2.26 29.64
CA ILE A 766 -26.70 1.14 29.07
C ILE A 766 -26.18 0.85 27.64
N ALA A 767 -26.08 1.88 26.81
CA ALA A 767 -25.57 1.74 25.46
C ALA A 767 -24.13 1.17 25.42
N GLN A 768 -23.26 1.61 26.34
CA GLN A 768 -21.90 1.07 26.48
C GLN A 768 -21.91 -0.43 26.81
N GLN A 769 -22.76 -0.87 27.74
CA GLN A 769 -22.87 -2.28 28.13
C GLN A 769 -23.40 -3.13 26.97
N LYS A 770 -24.46 -2.67 26.29
CA LYS A 770 -25.05 -3.39 25.15
C LYS A 770 -24.09 -3.53 23.99
N LEU A 771 -23.37 -2.45 23.64
CA LEU A 771 -22.32 -2.49 22.62
C LEU A 771 -21.21 -3.47 22.98
N PHE A 772 -20.83 -3.52 24.24
CA PHE A 772 -19.79 -4.46 24.69
C PHE A 772 -20.26 -5.93 24.59
N MET A 773 -21.51 -6.21 24.96
CA MET A 773 -22.11 -7.55 24.81
C MET A 773 -22.14 -7.97 23.33
N ILE A 774 -22.60 -7.10 22.44
CA ILE A 774 -22.64 -7.35 21.00
C ILE A 774 -21.22 -7.53 20.44
N HIS A 775 -20.28 -6.67 20.85
CA HIS A 775 -18.89 -6.77 20.42
C HIS A 775 -18.25 -8.13 20.80
N ARG A 776 -18.55 -8.65 21.98
CA ARG A 776 -18.08 -10.00 22.38
C ARG A 776 -18.60 -11.08 21.43
N VAL A 777 -19.84 -11.00 20.99
CA VAL A 777 -20.40 -11.94 20.01
C VAL A 777 -19.79 -11.78 18.62
N LEU A 778 -19.61 -10.54 18.17
CA LEU A 778 -19.09 -10.24 16.83
C LEU A 778 -17.59 -10.53 16.70
N GLY A 779 -16.83 -10.41 17.78
CA GLY A 779 -15.40 -10.69 17.80
C GLY A 779 -14.62 -9.90 16.73
N GLU A 780 -13.84 -10.59 15.89
CA GLU A 780 -12.99 -9.97 14.87
C GLU A 780 -13.74 -9.25 13.74
N ASP A 781 -15.03 -9.49 13.56
CA ASP A 781 -15.83 -8.80 12.54
C ASP A 781 -16.09 -7.33 12.91
N SER A 782 -15.98 -6.97 14.19
CA SER A 782 -16.09 -5.59 14.64
C SER A 782 -14.72 -4.91 14.60
N LYS A 783 -14.44 -4.13 13.57
CA LYS A 783 -13.17 -3.40 13.41
C LYS A 783 -13.11 -2.06 14.16
N LEU A 784 -13.91 -1.90 15.23
CA LEU A 784 -13.93 -0.68 16.04
C LEU A 784 -12.65 -0.46 16.83
N LEU A 785 -12.03 -1.54 17.28
CA LEU A 785 -10.76 -1.51 17.98
C LEU A 785 -9.67 -2.12 17.10
N SER A 786 -8.46 -1.63 17.22
CA SER A 786 -7.32 -2.32 16.64
C SER A 786 -7.14 -3.68 17.36
N PRO A 787 -6.52 -4.68 16.72
CA PRO A 787 -6.22 -5.98 17.37
C PRO A 787 -5.45 -5.85 18.68
N GLU A 788 -4.90 -4.67 18.94
CA GLU A 788 -4.02 -4.31 20.04
C GLU A 788 -4.76 -3.73 21.24
N GLU A 789 -6.03 -3.36 21.08
CA GLU A 789 -6.80 -2.68 22.10
C GLU A 789 -7.70 -3.65 22.85
N GLU A 790 -7.64 -3.61 24.19
CA GLU A 790 -8.59 -4.36 25.01
C GLU A 790 -10.00 -3.75 24.86
N PRO A 791 -11.01 -4.58 24.59
CA PRO A 791 -12.38 -4.11 24.50
C PRO A 791 -12.88 -3.66 25.88
N GLN A 792 -13.21 -2.38 26.00
CA GLN A 792 -13.87 -1.77 27.16
C GLN A 792 -15.15 -1.08 26.73
N PRO A 793 -16.26 -1.16 27.49
CA PRO A 793 -17.55 -0.59 27.10
C PRO A 793 -17.46 0.90 26.74
N SER A 794 -16.83 1.71 27.58
CA SER A 794 -16.67 3.16 27.39
C SER A 794 -15.80 3.51 26.17
N ARG A 795 -14.84 2.65 25.83
CA ARG A 795 -13.92 2.87 24.72
C ARG A 795 -14.59 2.58 23.37
N LEU A 796 -15.36 1.49 23.30
CA LEU A 796 -16.18 1.15 22.13
C LEU A 796 -17.17 2.26 21.82
N TYR A 797 -17.90 2.72 22.83
CA TYR A 797 -18.90 3.77 22.69
C TYR A 797 -18.28 5.09 22.20
N ARG A 798 -17.14 5.51 22.79
CA ARG A 798 -16.42 6.71 22.35
C ARG A 798 -15.93 6.59 20.92
N ARG A 799 -15.54 5.41 20.47
CA ARG A 799 -15.08 5.21 19.10
C ARG A 799 -16.23 5.33 18.09
N ILE A 800 -17.39 4.78 18.40
CA ILE A 800 -18.57 4.90 17.52
C ILE A 800 -19.04 6.35 17.42
N ASN A 801 -18.95 7.11 18.53
CA ASN A 801 -19.34 8.51 18.59
C ASN A 801 -18.15 9.48 18.50
N ALA A 802 -16.99 9.03 18.05
CA ALA A 802 -15.85 9.90 17.81
C ALA A 802 -16.18 10.91 16.69
N SER A 803 -15.63 12.13 16.82
CA SER A 803 -15.77 13.13 15.77
C SER A 803 -15.22 12.58 14.44
N TYR A 804 -15.73 13.08 13.31
CA TYR A 804 -15.25 12.65 12.01
C TYR A 804 -13.74 12.87 11.84
N GLU A 805 -13.21 13.98 12.37
CA GLU A 805 -11.77 14.26 12.38
C GLU A 805 -10.97 13.27 13.24
N ASP A 806 -11.50 12.89 14.41
CA ASP A 806 -10.84 11.91 15.27
C ASP A 806 -10.84 10.51 14.64
N VAL A 807 -11.91 10.13 13.93
CA VAL A 807 -11.95 8.88 13.17
C VAL A 807 -10.88 8.89 12.06
N GLU A 808 -10.72 9.99 11.33
CA GLU A 808 -9.65 10.12 10.33
C GLU A 808 -8.26 10.06 10.97
N ARG A 809 -8.03 10.74 12.09
CA ARG A 809 -6.74 10.70 12.82
C ARG A 809 -6.41 9.30 13.34
N LEU A 810 -7.39 8.59 13.88
CA LEU A 810 -7.21 7.26 14.47
C LEU A 810 -6.98 6.19 13.40
N THR A 811 -7.59 6.35 12.23
CA THR A 811 -7.45 5.37 11.14
C THR A 811 -6.20 5.60 10.30
N GLU A 812 -5.75 6.83 10.12
CA GLU A 812 -4.77 7.16 9.10
C GLU A 812 -3.68 8.16 9.52
N GLY A 813 -4.01 9.15 10.35
CA GLY A 813 -3.11 10.27 10.66
C GLY A 813 -2.86 11.19 9.46
N GLU A 814 -1.97 12.16 9.62
CA GLU A 814 -1.51 13.03 8.52
C GLU A 814 -0.54 12.27 7.61
N SER A 815 -0.59 12.57 6.32
CA SER A 815 0.33 11.97 5.35
C SER A 815 1.79 12.36 5.62
N LEU A 816 2.72 11.49 5.23
CA LEU A 816 4.16 11.77 5.36
C LEU A 816 4.54 13.10 4.68
N ILE A 817 3.97 13.39 3.50
CA ILE A 817 4.24 14.63 2.75
C ILE A 817 3.81 15.85 3.55
N THR A 818 2.65 15.82 4.19
CA THR A 818 2.15 16.91 5.03
C THR A 818 3.10 17.19 6.20
N ARG A 819 3.52 16.12 6.91
CA ARG A 819 4.50 16.23 8.00
C ARG A 819 5.84 16.79 7.53
N LEU A 820 6.34 16.33 6.37
CA LEU A 820 7.59 16.84 5.79
C LEU A 820 7.49 18.32 5.36
N ARG A 821 6.33 18.77 4.88
CA ARG A 821 6.10 20.20 4.59
C ARG A 821 6.15 21.07 5.84
N GLU A 822 5.58 20.59 6.95
CA GLU A 822 5.69 21.30 8.23
C GLU A 822 7.14 21.33 8.74
N GLU A 823 7.85 20.21 8.65
CA GLU A 823 9.26 20.15 9.00
C GLU A 823 10.09 21.09 8.12
N TRP A 824 9.82 21.15 6.82
CA TRP A 824 10.50 22.08 5.93
C TRP A 824 10.29 23.55 6.33
N ARG A 825 9.06 23.94 6.68
CA ARG A 825 8.79 25.28 7.20
C ARG A 825 9.54 25.58 8.50
N ARG A 826 9.69 24.59 9.39
CA ARG A 826 10.50 24.73 10.61
C ARG A 826 11.99 24.91 10.28
N ILE A 827 12.50 24.13 9.37
CA ILE A 827 13.88 24.17 8.89
C ILE A 827 14.19 25.54 8.26
N GLU A 828 13.35 26.03 7.35
CA GLU A 828 13.53 27.36 6.73
C GLU A 828 13.47 28.51 7.75
N LYS A 829 12.62 28.37 8.77
CA LYS A 829 12.57 29.36 9.88
C LYS A 829 13.82 29.33 10.74
N ALA A 830 14.39 28.15 10.98
CA ALA A 830 15.62 27.99 11.77
C ALA A 830 16.88 28.44 10.98
N CYS A 831 16.91 28.21 9.68
CA CYS A 831 18.02 28.53 8.79
C CYS A 831 17.51 29.05 7.42
N PRO A 832 17.29 30.39 7.25
CA PRO A 832 16.68 30.96 6.05
C PRO A 832 17.46 30.72 4.74
N ASN A 833 18.75 30.46 4.83
CA ASN A 833 19.62 30.23 3.67
C ASN A 833 19.81 28.74 3.32
N ILE A 834 19.22 27.84 4.09
CA ILE A 834 19.45 26.39 3.97
C ILE A 834 19.22 25.86 2.54
N ARG A 835 18.20 26.37 1.86
CA ARG A 835 17.88 25.99 0.47
C ARG A 835 19.05 26.19 -0.47
N LYS A 836 19.73 27.34 -0.40
CA LYS A 836 20.90 27.65 -1.23
C LYS A 836 22.10 26.76 -0.88
N GLU A 837 22.22 26.40 0.39
CA GLU A 837 23.33 25.56 0.88
C GLU A 837 23.21 24.11 0.39
N ILE A 838 21.96 23.59 0.34
CA ILE A 838 21.71 22.19 -0.07
C ILE A 838 21.43 22.02 -1.56
N GLU A 839 21.19 23.10 -2.33
CA GLU A 839 20.77 23.02 -3.74
C GLU A 839 21.81 22.37 -4.65
N LYS A 840 23.11 22.45 -4.31
CA LYS A 840 24.23 21.91 -5.09
C LYS A 840 25.03 20.86 -4.30
N MET A 841 24.31 19.98 -3.59
CA MET A 841 25.00 18.92 -2.85
C MET A 841 25.48 17.81 -3.78
N PRO A 842 26.73 17.36 -3.64
CA PRO A 842 27.22 16.19 -4.34
C PRO A 842 26.54 14.92 -3.80
N GLN A 843 26.61 13.86 -4.59
CA GLN A 843 26.13 12.53 -4.18
C GLN A 843 27.13 11.83 -3.25
N ARG A 844 26.68 10.76 -2.59
CA ARG A 844 27.51 9.88 -1.73
C ARG A 844 28.14 10.58 -0.53
N ILE A 845 27.49 11.62 -0.01
CA ILE A 845 27.92 12.28 1.23
C ILE A 845 27.79 11.30 2.42
N LYS A 846 28.68 11.40 3.35
CA LYS A 846 28.69 10.60 4.57
C LYS A 846 28.62 11.50 5.78
N VAL A 847 27.69 11.22 6.68
CA VAL A 847 27.44 12.00 7.90
C VAL A 847 27.35 11.04 9.08
N ALA A 848 27.97 11.38 10.20
CA ALA A 848 27.79 10.64 11.44
C ALA A 848 27.22 11.55 12.52
N LYS A 849 26.27 11.03 13.29
CA LYS A 849 25.61 11.75 14.40
C LYS A 849 25.45 10.86 15.63
N ALA A 850 25.30 11.46 16.80
CA ALA A 850 24.89 10.74 17.99
C ALA A 850 23.44 10.24 17.84
N GLY A 851 23.18 9.00 18.20
CA GLY A 851 21.89 8.35 18.15
C GLY A 851 21.64 7.43 19.34
N GLU A 852 20.43 6.88 19.42
CA GLU A 852 20.02 5.94 20.46
C GLU A 852 20.55 4.52 20.22
N GLU A 853 20.89 4.21 18.96
CA GLU A 853 21.41 2.91 18.53
C GLU A 853 22.58 3.09 17.54
N ASN A 854 23.41 2.07 17.43
CA ASN A 854 24.42 2.02 16.37
C ASN A 854 23.80 1.49 15.08
N SER A 855 23.64 2.38 14.09
CA SER A 855 23.00 2.04 12.82
C SER A 855 23.55 2.84 11.66
N LEU A 856 23.39 2.28 10.45
CA LEU A 856 23.72 2.94 9.21
C LEU A 856 22.46 3.01 8.31
N ILE A 857 22.17 4.21 7.82
CA ILE A 857 21.04 4.48 6.94
C ILE A 857 21.60 5.02 5.63
N VAL A 858 21.35 4.30 4.53
CA VAL A 858 21.82 4.69 3.19
C VAL A 858 20.61 4.99 2.30
N PHE A 859 20.57 6.23 1.78
CA PHE A 859 19.56 6.68 0.84
C PHE A 859 20.05 6.46 -0.59
N ILE A 860 19.28 5.73 -1.38
CA ILE A 860 19.60 5.28 -2.73
C ILE A 860 18.52 5.79 -3.68
N LYS A 861 18.93 6.52 -4.71
CA LYS A 861 18.03 6.94 -5.81
C LYS A 861 18.07 5.86 -6.89
N ARG A 862 16.87 5.39 -7.30
CA ARG A 862 16.67 4.50 -8.45
C ARG A 862 15.67 5.15 -9.39
N GLY A 863 16.15 5.68 -10.51
CA GLY A 863 15.34 6.55 -11.35
C GLY A 863 14.98 7.84 -10.62
N GLU A 864 13.69 8.03 -10.33
CA GLU A 864 13.20 9.19 -9.58
C GLU A 864 12.81 8.86 -8.14
N ASP A 865 12.80 7.58 -7.76
CA ASP A 865 12.43 7.16 -6.42
C ASP A 865 13.61 7.09 -5.47
N ILE A 866 13.31 7.29 -4.19
CA ILE A 866 14.26 7.22 -3.09
C ILE A 866 13.96 5.98 -2.26
N PHE A 867 14.95 5.11 -2.15
CA PHE A 867 14.90 3.92 -1.32
C PHE A 867 15.84 4.06 -0.13
N VAL A 868 15.51 3.41 0.96
CA VAL A 868 16.29 3.43 2.18
C VAL A 868 16.80 2.03 2.49
N SER A 869 18.11 1.88 2.63
CA SER A 869 18.76 0.68 3.15
C SER A 869 19.20 0.96 4.59
N TYR A 870 18.65 0.19 5.53
CA TYR A 870 18.94 0.29 6.95
C TYR A 870 19.76 -0.91 7.42
N VAL A 871 20.81 -0.67 8.20
CA VAL A 871 21.68 -1.70 8.81
C VAL A 871 21.84 -1.38 10.29
N ASN A 872 21.32 -2.24 11.14
CA ASN A 872 21.58 -2.19 12.57
C ASN A 872 22.89 -2.94 12.88
N TYR A 873 23.78 -2.37 13.69
CA TYR A 873 25.09 -2.96 13.94
C TYR A 873 25.06 -4.21 14.81
N GLU A 874 24.03 -4.39 15.62
CA GLU A 874 23.80 -5.63 16.39
C GLU A 874 23.31 -6.78 15.51
N ASN A 875 22.48 -6.47 14.51
CA ASN A 875 22.01 -7.41 13.51
C ASN A 875 22.29 -6.86 12.10
N PRO A 876 23.48 -7.08 11.55
CA PRO A 876 23.99 -6.34 10.39
C PRO A 876 23.44 -6.81 9.04
N GLU A 877 22.30 -7.50 9.00
CA GLU A 877 21.59 -7.80 7.76
C GLU A 877 20.87 -6.55 7.23
N PRO A 878 21.14 -6.11 5.99
CA PRO A 878 20.54 -4.92 5.42
C PRO A 878 19.04 -5.13 5.15
N ALA A 879 18.22 -4.19 5.62
CA ALA A 879 16.78 -4.15 5.39
C ALA A 879 16.41 -2.97 4.50
N SER A 880 15.52 -3.18 3.51
CA SER A 880 14.84 -2.09 2.83
C SER A 880 13.67 -1.63 3.69
N VAL A 881 13.65 -0.34 4.04
CA VAL A 881 12.67 0.26 4.94
C VAL A 881 12.08 1.51 4.29
N GLY A 882 10.88 1.93 4.73
CA GLY A 882 10.29 3.19 4.31
C GLY A 882 10.96 4.39 4.98
N PHE A 883 10.87 5.58 4.37
CA PHE A 883 11.42 6.79 4.98
C PHE A 883 10.81 7.10 6.34
N GLU A 884 9.52 6.85 6.51
CA GLU A 884 8.82 7.04 7.77
C GLU A 884 9.40 6.20 8.92
N GLU A 885 9.99 5.04 8.62
CA GLU A 885 10.58 4.16 9.63
C GLU A 885 11.88 4.71 10.22
N VAL A 886 12.64 5.43 9.41
CA VAL A 886 13.94 6.00 9.80
C VAL A 886 13.89 7.50 10.09
N LEU A 887 12.72 8.12 9.98
CA LEU A 887 12.53 9.56 10.08
C LEU A 887 13.12 10.13 11.38
N GLU A 888 12.81 9.53 12.53
CA GLU A 888 13.34 9.97 13.83
C GLU A 888 14.84 9.68 13.98
N LEU A 889 15.35 8.63 13.35
CA LEU A 889 16.76 8.28 13.37
C LEU A 889 17.63 9.28 12.58
N VAL A 890 17.09 9.87 11.52
CA VAL A 890 17.81 10.84 10.67
C VAL A 890 17.56 12.29 11.04
N ARG A 891 16.47 12.55 11.78
CA ARG A 891 16.09 13.90 12.21
C ARG A 891 17.14 14.55 13.08
N GLU A 892 17.41 15.85 12.87
CA GLU A 892 18.25 16.68 13.71
C GLU A 892 17.71 18.11 13.72
N ASP A 893 17.40 18.62 14.91
CA ASP A 893 16.79 19.94 15.09
C ASP A 893 17.82 21.04 15.38
N ASN A 894 19.08 20.70 15.71
CA ASN A 894 20.11 21.65 16.08
C ASN A 894 21.03 22.02 14.90
N PRO A 895 20.92 23.24 14.32
CA PRO A 895 21.76 23.67 13.19
C PRO A 895 23.26 23.75 13.52
N GLN A 896 23.62 23.88 14.80
CA GLN A 896 25.02 24.05 15.24
C GLN A 896 25.74 22.73 15.49
N LYS A 897 25.03 21.60 15.47
CA LYS A 897 25.59 20.27 15.74
C LYS A 897 26.50 19.82 14.60
N LYS A 898 27.75 19.56 14.91
CA LYS A 898 28.75 19.09 13.94
C LYS A 898 28.63 17.58 13.73
N SER A 899 29.00 17.12 12.54
CA SER A 899 29.11 15.68 12.24
C SER A 899 30.25 15.07 13.09
N LEU A 900 29.99 13.89 13.60
CA LEU A 900 31.00 13.06 14.27
C LEU A 900 31.97 12.44 13.23
N PRO A 901 33.15 11.97 13.65
CA PRO A 901 33.95 11.09 12.80
C PRO A 901 33.21 9.80 12.52
N LEU A 902 33.37 9.25 11.30
CA LEU A 902 32.83 7.92 10.96
C LEU A 902 33.50 6.86 11.87
N SER A 903 32.71 5.86 12.29
CA SER A 903 33.21 4.76 13.09
C SER A 903 34.18 3.86 12.29
N SER A 904 34.99 3.07 12.99
CA SER A 904 35.90 2.10 12.35
C SER A 904 35.12 1.00 11.58
N SER A 905 33.90 0.71 11.97
CA SER A 905 33.01 -0.31 11.34
C SER A 905 32.15 0.25 10.21
N PHE A 906 32.13 1.58 9.97
CA PHE A 906 31.32 2.22 8.95
C PHE A 906 31.40 1.55 7.59
N TRP A 907 32.61 1.35 7.07
CA TRP A 907 32.84 0.84 5.72
C TRP A 907 32.38 -0.62 5.54
N GLU A 908 32.49 -1.41 6.59
CA GLU A 908 31.97 -2.78 6.59
C GLU A 908 30.45 -2.78 6.42
N HIS A 909 29.74 -1.99 7.23
CA HIS A 909 28.29 -1.88 7.16
C HIS A 909 27.80 -1.18 5.88
N TYR A 910 28.56 -0.19 5.39
CA TYR A 910 28.30 0.46 4.12
C TYR A 910 28.37 -0.52 2.95
N SER A 911 29.40 -1.35 2.92
CA SER A 911 29.52 -2.42 1.91
C SER A 911 28.39 -3.42 1.98
N ARG A 912 27.91 -3.74 3.19
CA ARG A 912 26.73 -4.61 3.40
C ARG A 912 25.45 -3.95 2.87
N ALA A 913 25.23 -2.66 3.19
CA ALA A 913 24.09 -1.89 2.70
C ALA A 913 24.01 -1.81 1.19
N MET A 914 25.17 -1.81 0.51
CA MET A 914 25.33 -1.73 -0.93
C MET A 914 25.39 -3.07 -1.66
N ARG A 915 25.44 -4.20 -0.94
CA ARG A 915 25.46 -5.53 -1.58
C ARG A 915 24.31 -5.69 -2.56
N LYS A 916 24.62 -6.10 -3.80
CA LYS A 916 23.58 -6.50 -4.76
C LYS A 916 22.76 -7.62 -4.15
N ARG A 917 21.51 -7.30 -3.85
CA ARG A 917 20.58 -8.23 -3.23
C ARG A 917 20.10 -9.23 -4.27
N ARG A 918 20.04 -10.51 -3.89
CA ARG A 918 19.59 -11.58 -4.80
C ARG A 918 18.14 -11.34 -5.18
N THR A 919 17.83 -11.42 -6.47
CA THR A 919 16.44 -11.57 -6.95
C THR A 919 15.85 -12.83 -6.31
N GLY A 920 14.68 -12.69 -5.66
CA GLY A 920 13.98 -13.81 -5.07
C GLY A 920 13.45 -14.71 -6.17
N GLY A 921 13.65 -16.02 -6.03
CA GLY A 921 12.95 -17.01 -6.84
C GLY A 921 11.62 -17.38 -6.17
N CYS A 922 10.59 -17.68 -6.95
CA CYS A 922 9.31 -18.13 -6.41
C CYS A 922 9.44 -19.55 -5.80
N ARG A 923 9.35 -19.64 -4.47
CA ARG A 923 9.61 -20.88 -3.70
C ARG A 923 8.37 -21.35 -2.93
N GLY A 924 7.21 -21.43 -3.57
CA GLY A 924 6.01 -21.99 -2.96
C GLY A 924 5.80 -23.47 -3.33
N ARG A 925 5.08 -24.21 -2.49
CA ARG A 925 4.72 -25.62 -2.78
C ARG A 925 3.86 -25.74 -4.05
N LEU A 926 2.96 -24.78 -4.27
CA LEU A 926 2.08 -24.73 -5.44
C LEU A 926 2.88 -24.45 -6.71
N GLU A 927 3.79 -23.48 -6.64
CA GLU A 927 4.69 -23.12 -7.74
C GLU A 927 5.62 -24.27 -8.11
N GLU A 928 6.15 -24.98 -7.13
CA GLU A 928 7.00 -26.13 -7.36
C GLU A 928 6.24 -27.27 -8.05
N GLN A 929 5.01 -27.55 -7.62
CA GLN A 929 4.16 -28.58 -8.23
C GLN A 929 3.81 -28.20 -9.69
N ALA A 930 3.39 -26.96 -9.93
CA ALA A 930 3.08 -26.45 -11.28
C ALA A 930 4.33 -26.51 -12.18
N ARG A 931 5.47 -26.02 -11.70
CA ARG A 931 6.73 -26.02 -12.45
C ARG A 931 7.19 -27.43 -12.81
N ASN A 932 7.11 -28.40 -11.88
CA ASN A 932 7.50 -29.79 -12.13
C ASN A 932 6.60 -30.44 -13.18
N LEU A 933 5.29 -30.17 -13.14
CA LEU A 933 4.37 -30.63 -14.17
C LEU A 933 4.71 -30.04 -15.54
N LEU A 934 4.90 -28.72 -15.66
CA LEU A 934 5.25 -28.05 -16.92
C LEU A 934 6.59 -28.58 -17.49
N LYS A 935 7.59 -28.83 -16.65
CA LYS A 935 8.85 -29.45 -17.05
C LYS A 935 8.63 -30.86 -17.61
N SER A 936 7.72 -31.64 -17.03
CA SER A 936 7.40 -33.00 -17.52
C SER A 936 6.70 -32.97 -18.90
N LEU A 937 5.96 -31.89 -19.20
CA LEU A 937 5.30 -31.71 -20.50
C LEU A 937 6.30 -31.33 -21.60
N ILE A 938 7.27 -30.47 -21.30
CA ILE A 938 8.34 -30.09 -22.26
C ILE A 938 9.16 -31.31 -22.72
N GLY A 939 9.31 -32.34 -21.86
CA GLY A 939 10.00 -33.59 -22.21
C GLY A 939 9.24 -34.51 -23.16
N ARG A 940 8.01 -34.18 -23.59
CA ARG A 940 7.16 -35.00 -24.43
C ARG A 940 7.04 -34.45 -25.84
N GLU A 941 7.24 -35.29 -26.88
CA GLU A 941 7.18 -34.85 -28.30
C GLU A 941 5.81 -34.30 -28.70
N GLU A 942 4.73 -34.77 -28.08
CA GLU A 942 3.36 -34.31 -28.38
C GLU A 942 3.09 -32.84 -28.07
N PHE A 943 3.97 -32.17 -27.30
CA PHE A 943 3.82 -30.75 -26.89
C PHE A 943 4.84 -29.79 -27.52
N VAL A 944 5.58 -30.23 -28.57
CA VAL A 944 6.62 -29.41 -29.24
C VAL A 944 6.08 -28.03 -29.68
N GLU A 945 4.86 -27.98 -30.19
CA GLU A 945 4.21 -26.72 -30.63
C GLU A 945 3.96 -25.74 -29.49
N HIS A 946 3.98 -26.18 -28.25
CA HIS A 946 3.74 -25.38 -27.05
C HIS A 946 5.01 -25.09 -26.25
N HIS A 947 6.18 -25.61 -26.65
CA HIS A 947 7.41 -25.56 -25.87
C HIS A 947 7.80 -24.12 -25.45
N ASP A 948 7.71 -23.15 -26.36
CA ASP A 948 8.08 -21.78 -26.07
C ASP A 948 7.17 -21.18 -25.01
N PHE A 949 5.85 -21.39 -25.12
CA PHE A 949 4.89 -20.94 -24.12
C PHE A 949 5.07 -21.65 -22.77
N LEU A 950 5.35 -22.96 -22.76
CA LEU A 950 5.64 -23.71 -21.54
C LEU A 950 6.94 -23.25 -20.87
N ARG A 951 7.97 -22.89 -21.65
CA ARG A 951 9.20 -22.28 -21.13
C ARG A 951 8.95 -20.92 -20.49
N ASP A 952 8.16 -20.07 -21.14
CA ASP A 952 7.76 -18.77 -20.57
C ASP A 952 6.98 -18.94 -19.26
N LEU A 953 6.08 -19.92 -19.16
CA LEU A 953 5.39 -20.21 -17.89
C LEU A 953 6.37 -20.66 -16.79
N ILE A 954 7.34 -21.52 -17.11
CA ILE A 954 8.37 -21.95 -16.16
C ILE A 954 9.26 -20.79 -15.73
N GLU A 955 9.63 -19.93 -16.66
CA GLU A 955 10.43 -18.74 -16.38
C GLU A 955 9.68 -17.74 -15.50
N ASP A 956 8.38 -17.51 -15.77
CA ASP A 956 7.54 -16.68 -14.92
C ASP A 956 7.45 -17.23 -13.49
N ILE A 957 7.12 -18.52 -13.34
CA ILE A 957 7.05 -19.18 -12.04
C ILE A 957 8.40 -19.12 -11.29
N SER A 958 9.52 -19.12 -12.01
CA SER A 958 10.86 -19.14 -11.39
C SER A 958 11.41 -17.77 -11.07
N THR A 959 11.03 -16.71 -11.83
CA THR A 959 11.70 -15.41 -11.81
C THR A 959 10.74 -14.24 -11.54
N TYR A 960 9.62 -14.15 -12.26
CA TYR A 960 8.76 -12.97 -12.23
C TYR A 960 7.56 -13.11 -11.30
N CYS A 961 7.07 -14.34 -11.06
CA CYS A 961 5.95 -14.68 -10.19
C CYS A 961 4.65 -13.94 -10.53
N THR A 962 4.37 -13.72 -11.81
CA THR A 962 3.20 -12.94 -12.21
C THR A 962 1.90 -13.75 -12.26
N LEU A 963 1.96 -15.08 -12.32
CA LEU A 963 0.77 -15.94 -12.35
C LEU A 963 0.01 -15.92 -11.02
N SER A 964 -1.34 -15.81 -11.08
CA SER A 964 -2.19 -15.85 -9.89
C SER A 964 -2.21 -17.26 -9.23
N GLU A 965 -2.57 -17.34 -7.95
CA GLU A 965 -2.77 -18.63 -7.28
C GLU A 965 -3.83 -19.49 -7.98
N TYR A 966 -4.86 -18.85 -8.56
CA TYR A 966 -5.86 -19.54 -9.35
C TYR A 966 -5.24 -20.22 -10.58
N THR A 967 -4.40 -19.51 -11.35
CA THR A 967 -3.71 -20.06 -12.52
C THR A 967 -2.77 -21.20 -12.15
N LEU A 968 -2.02 -21.05 -11.07
CA LEU A 968 -1.13 -22.10 -10.57
C LEU A 968 -1.90 -23.35 -10.14
N SER A 969 -3.06 -23.18 -9.48
CA SER A 969 -3.96 -24.27 -9.11
C SER A 969 -4.58 -24.96 -10.33
N LEU A 970 -4.93 -24.18 -11.36
CA LEU A 970 -5.40 -24.70 -12.63
C LEU A 970 -4.32 -25.56 -13.30
N ILE A 971 -3.08 -25.10 -13.40
CA ILE A 971 -1.96 -25.86 -13.96
C ILE A 971 -1.76 -27.16 -13.15
N LYS A 972 -1.77 -27.10 -11.83
CA LYS A 972 -1.65 -28.27 -10.96
C LYS A 972 -2.74 -29.31 -11.24
N SER A 973 -3.98 -28.87 -11.50
CA SER A 973 -5.11 -29.76 -11.79
C SER A 973 -4.98 -30.55 -13.10
N TRP A 974 -4.04 -30.17 -13.98
CA TRP A 974 -3.75 -30.89 -15.23
C TRP A 974 -3.06 -32.23 -15.00
N ASN A 975 -2.58 -32.50 -13.80
CA ASN A 975 -1.93 -33.76 -13.47
C ASN A 975 -2.89 -34.95 -13.67
N GLY A 976 -2.50 -35.92 -14.51
CA GLY A 976 -3.30 -37.10 -14.80
C GLY A 976 -4.34 -36.93 -15.93
N LEU A 977 -4.44 -35.77 -16.57
CA LEU A 977 -5.29 -35.59 -17.74
C LEU A 977 -4.73 -36.31 -18.98
N LYS A 978 -5.61 -36.65 -19.94
CA LYS A 978 -5.23 -37.19 -21.25
C LYS A 978 -4.56 -36.11 -22.10
N THR A 979 -3.72 -36.51 -23.06
CA THR A 979 -2.96 -35.61 -23.95
C THR A 979 -3.83 -34.57 -24.68
N GLU A 980 -4.99 -34.99 -25.21
CA GLU A 980 -5.91 -34.07 -25.92
C GLU A 980 -6.50 -33.00 -24.97
N ASP A 981 -6.88 -33.42 -23.76
CA ASP A 981 -7.38 -32.46 -22.74
C ASP A 981 -6.28 -31.49 -22.28
N LEU A 982 -5.04 -31.98 -22.14
CA LEU A 982 -3.88 -31.15 -21.84
C LEU A 982 -3.62 -30.12 -22.93
N LYS A 983 -3.61 -30.49 -24.19
CA LYS A 983 -3.44 -29.57 -25.31
C LYS A 983 -4.51 -28.48 -25.29
N ARG A 984 -5.78 -28.86 -25.12
CA ARG A 984 -6.89 -27.90 -25.00
C ARG A 984 -6.68 -26.93 -23.85
N ARG A 985 -6.30 -27.42 -22.66
CA ARG A 985 -6.04 -26.55 -21.49
C ARG A 985 -4.86 -25.62 -21.67
N ILE A 986 -3.81 -26.06 -22.35
CA ILE A 986 -2.67 -25.22 -22.70
C ILE A 986 -3.10 -24.09 -23.66
N GLU A 987 -3.90 -24.41 -24.70
CA GLU A 987 -4.41 -23.40 -25.61
C GLU A 987 -5.39 -22.43 -24.93
N GLU A 988 -6.27 -22.88 -24.03
CA GLU A 988 -7.13 -22.04 -23.22
C GLU A 988 -6.30 -21.05 -22.38
N LEU A 989 -5.24 -21.52 -21.73
CA LEU A 989 -4.35 -20.67 -20.92
C LEU A 989 -3.53 -19.71 -21.79
N LYS A 990 -3.04 -20.18 -22.95
CA LYS A 990 -2.32 -19.37 -23.90
C LYS A 990 -3.21 -18.26 -24.50
N ALA A 991 -4.48 -18.59 -24.78
CA ALA A 991 -5.46 -17.60 -25.19
C ALA A 991 -5.74 -16.57 -24.08
N LEU A 992 -5.74 -16.97 -22.81
CA LEU A 992 -5.96 -16.07 -21.69
C LEU A 992 -4.78 -15.12 -21.45
N LEU A 993 -3.54 -15.64 -21.41
CA LEU A 993 -2.34 -14.88 -21.06
C LEU A 993 -1.75 -14.09 -22.24
N GLY A 994 -2.00 -14.51 -23.47
CA GLY A 994 -1.31 -14.03 -24.69
C GLY A 994 -0.06 -14.86 -25.00
N LYS A 995 0.30 -14.94 -26.30
CA LYS A 995 1.43 -15.76 -26.78
C LYS A 995 2.76 -15.27 -26.19
N ASP A 996 2.96 -13.95 -26.15
CA ASP A 996 4.21 -13.30 -25.73
C ASP A 996 4.02 -12.57 -24.38
N PHE A 997 3.33 -13.19 -23.44
CA PHE A 997 2.90 -12.55 -22.20
C PHE A 997 4.03 -12.03 -21.28
N LEU A 998 5.25 -12.57 -21.41
CA LEU A 998 6.44 -12.11 -20.69
C LEU A 998 7.25 -11.04 -21.43
N LYS A 999 7.01 -10.83 -22.73
CA LYS A 999 7.86 -9.96 -23.57
C LYS A 999 8.01 -8.56 -22.99
N LYS A 1000 6.89 -7.89 -22.68
CA LYS A 1000 6.90 -6.52 -22.12
C LYS A 1000 7.56 -6.44 -20.74
N ILE A 1001 7.53 -7.54 -19.97
CA ILE A 1001 8.18 -7.62 -18.65
C ILE A 1001 9.69 -7.76 -18.83
N LYS A 1002 10.14 -8.60 -19.77
CA LYS A 1002 11.57 -8.82 -20.08
C LYS A 1002 12.24 -7.58 -20.70
N GLU A 1003 11.52 -6.81 -21.50
CA GLU A 1003 12.03 -5.59 -22.17
C GLU A 1003 12.17 -4.40 -21.23
N ARG A 1004 11.67 -4.46 -20.00
CA ARG A 1004 11.74 -3.38 -19.01
C ARG A 1004 13.17 -3.24 -18.49
N LYS A 1005 13.84 -2.12 -18.84
CA LYS A 1005 15.17 -1.80 -18.32
C LYS A 1005 15.07 -1.28 -16.88
N ASP A 1006 15.92 -1.80 -16.01
CA ASP A 1006 16.06 -1.26 -14.66
C ASP A 1006 16.78 0.10 -14.71
N PRO A 1007 16.28 1.12 -14.00
CA PRO A 1007 17.01 2.37 -13.84
C PRO A 1007 18.29 2.16 -13.03
N THR A 1008 19.29 3.01 -13.26
CA THR A 1008 20.54 3.04 -12.49
C THR A 1008 20.26 3.41 -11.02
N GLU A 1009 21.05 2.81 -10.13
CA GLU A 1009 21.02 3.10 -8.70
C GLU A 1009 22.17 4.04 -8.34
N GLU A 1010 21.89 5.06 -7.55
CA GLU A 1010 22.87 6.04 -7.10
C GLU A 1010 22.72 6.31 -5.61
N VAL A 1011 23.81 6.25 -4.85
CA VAL A 1011 23.79 6.65 -3.43
C VAL A 1011 23.69 8.17 -3.33
N ILE A 1012 22.71 8.64 -2.58
CA ILE A 1012 22.53 10.07 -2.29
C ILE A 1012 23.37 10.46 -1.08
N ILE A 1013 23.10 9.80 0.06
CA ILE A 1013 23.72 10.08 1.35
C ILE A 1013 23.70 8.83 2.23
N ALA A 1014 24.74 8.69 3.08
CA ALA A 1014 24.81 7.70 4.14
C ALA A 1014 24.89 8.41 5.50
N ILE A 1015 24.00 8.05 6.43
CA ILE A 1015 23.96 8.60 7.78
C ILE A 1015 24.24 7.49 8.79
N GLU A 1016 25.29 7.67 9.57
CA GLU A 1016 25.66 6.77 10.65
C GLU A 1016 25.17 7.34 11.99
N ASN A 1017 24.42 6.56 12.73
CA ASN A 1017 24.09 6.83 14.12
C ASN A 1017 25.07 6.09 15.01
N ILE A 1018 25.69 6.79 15.93
CA ILE A 1018 26.65 6.27 16.89
C ILE A 1018 26.07 6.45 18.28
N GLN A 1019 25.84 5.32 18.98
CA GLN A 1019 25.40 5.34 20.34
C GLN A 1019 26.55 5.82 21.23
N HIS A 1020 26.36 6.94 21.93
CA HIS A 1020 27.29 7.31 22.98
C HIS A 1020 27.10 6.34 24.16
N ALA A 1021 28.20 5.64 24.54
CA ALA A 1021 28.25 5.03 25.86
C ALA A 1021 28.05 6.18 26.84
N GLY A 1022 26.93 6.18 27.57
CA GLY A 1022 26.67 7.24 28.56
C GLY A 1022 27.85 7.42 29.49
N ASP A 1023 28.23 8.67 29.66
CA ASP A 1023 29.20 9.05 30.72
C ASP A 1023 28.63 8.73 32.09
#